data_f26ac446c085a561be2a73f3eb623387
#
_entry.id   f26ac446c085a561be2a73f3eb623387
#
_cell.length_a   1.000
_cell.length_b   1.000
_cell.length_c   1.000
_cell.angle_alpha   90.00
_cell.angle_beta   90.00
_cell.angle_gamma   90.00
#
_symmetry.space_group_name_H-M   'P 1'
#
loop_
_entity.id
_entity.type
_entity.pdbx_description
1 polymer ?
#
loop_
_entity_poly.entity_id
_entity_poly.type
_entity_poly.pdbx_seq_one_letter_code
_entity_poly.pdbx_strand_id
1 'polypeptide(L)'
;MEKSQAKDPDRIDHIEVRGARVHNLKNVNVDIPLGELVGVAGVSGSGKSSLALGVLYAEGSRRYLEALSTYTRRRISQAGKAAVDDVRYVPAALALHQRPAVPGVRSTFGTSSELLNSLRLLFSRVGSHVCPHCGAHVPPSLNVAAELPLVCPACGQKFRGPGAEELAFNSGGACPTCGGTGVARTVNRAALVPDESKSIDEGAVVVWGSLMWDLMKQVCGAMGVRTNVPFCELTPEERAIVFDGPAEKRHILYKAKKGDNFAELDFTYFNAVRTVENSLVKAKDEKGLKRVAKFLVEGPCPDCGGTRLSAAARGPLVRGINLAEATQMTLDEACAWMAGVPEGLPAEMRPMAASICESFQSTARRLLELGLGYLSLDRAGSTLSTGERQRVQLARSVRNRTTGVLYVMDEPSIGLHPANVDGLLGVMRDLIADGNSVVMVDHDTRILAAADHLVEMGPAAGAGGGTVVAQGGVDEVAACPESLIGPYLSGKKRVEARPRTAADDMFDLGRIHLESSGLHTVRPLCADVPKGRLVAVTGVSGSGKTTLVLETLVPALAAAAAGEPLPAHVMALDAAGVSRVNLVDATPIGTNVRSTVATYCGVLDDLRRAYARTDAAREAGYKAGDFSYNTGRLRCPICDGTGQISLDVQFLPDVDIDCPDCRASRYGAAAAGVRRAEKGADGLGLSLPELMALSVDEALPHVADLKRAREKLQTLHDLGLGYLTLGEATPALSGGEAQRLKLASEMGRGQADAVFVFDEPTIGLHPRDVETLLGVFQRLVDQGATVVVVEHDLDFIANADWVIDMGPGGGEAGGRVVACGTPEQVAACPQSVTGRYLG
;
A
#
# COMPACT_ATOMS: atom_id res chain seq x y z
N MET A 1 38.18 -16.55 26.16
CA MET A 1 38.70 -17.85 25.66
C MET A 1 37.55 -18.56 25.00
N GLU A 2 37.29 -18.23 23.75
CA GLU A 2 36.29 -18.92 22.91
C GLU A 2 36.89 -20.27 22.47
N LYS A 3 36.23 -21.34 22.85
CA LYS A 3 36.53 -22.65 22.30
C LYS A 3 36.05 -22.66 20.86
N SER A 4 37.00 -22.59 19.91
CA SER A 4 36.78 -23.00 18.53
C SER A 4 36.26 -24.46 18.58
N GLN A 5 34.96 -24.66 18.43
CA GLN A 5 34.41 -25.98 18.17
C GLN A 5 34.82 -26.35 16.76
N ALA A 6 35.63 -27.39 16.62
CA ALA A 6 35.98 -27.98 15.34
C ALA A 6 34.65 -28.31 14.59
N LYS A 7 34.50 -27.77 13.38
CA LYS A 7 33.32 -28.05 12.51
C LYS A 7 33.29 -29.56 12.26
N ASP A 8 32.13 -30.18 12.55
CA ASP A 8 31.83 -31.56 12.22
C ASP A 8 31.76 -31.65 10.68
N PRO A 9 32.65 -32.46 10.03
CA PRO A 9 32.73 -32.52 8.57
C PRO A 9 31.44 -33.06 7.89
N ASP A 10 30.56 -33.74 8.66
CA ASP A 10 29.28 -34.26 8.15
C ASP A 10 28.09 -33.32 8.39
N ARG A 11 28.31 -32.15 8.99
CA ARG A 11 27.25 -31.18 9.23
C ARG A 11 27.01 -30.32 8.00
N ILE A 12 25.81 -30.42 7.44
CA ILE A 12 25.34 -29.55 6.37
C ILE A 12 25.25 -28.12 6.93
N ASP A 13 26.09 -27.21 6.44
CA ASP A 13 26.20 -25.82 6.90
C ASP A 13 25.83 -24.79 5.85
N HIS A 14 25.44 -25.20 4.62
CA HIS A 14 25.05 -24.30 3.55
C HIS A 14 24.03 -24.90 2.58
N ILE A 15 23.30 -24.04 1.88
CA ILE A 15 22.42 -24.37 0.75
C ILE A 15 23.26 -24.27 -0.51
N GLU A 16 23.28 -25.32 -1.34
CA GLU A 16 23.95 -25.32 -2.64
C GLU A 16 22.98 -24.97 -3.75
N VAL A 17 23.21 -23.87 -4.47
CA VAL A 17 22.48 -23.50 -5.69
C VAL A 17 23.40 -23.71 -6.88
N ARG A 18 22.93 -24.43 -7.89
CA ARG A 18 23.70 -24.72 -9.12
C ARG A 18 22.85 -24.45 -10.36
N GLY A 19 23.39 -23.63 -11.27
CA GLY A 19 22.79 -23.40 -12.57
C GLY A 19 21.49 -22.61 -12.53
N ALA A 20 21.34 -21.61 -11.67
CA ALA A 20 20.12 -20.82 -11.57
C ALA A 20 19.97 -19.86 -12.77
N ARG A 21 18.79 -19.93 -13.44
CA ARG A 21 18.43 -19.20 -14.65
C ARG A 21 17.03 -18.57 -14.56
N VAL A 22 16.59 -18.25 -13.36
CA VAL A 22 15.29 -17.61 -13.13
C VAL A 22 15.38 -16.14 -13.53
N HIS A 23 14.42 -15.67 -14.32
CA HIS A 23 14.38 -14.30 -14.86
C HIS A 23 15.71 -13.92 -15.55
N ASN A 24 16.43 -12.93 -15.01
CA ASN A 24 17.69 -12.44 -15.56
C ASN A 24 18.94 -13.16 -15.05
N LEU A 25 18.81 -14.19 -14.20
CA LEU A 25 19.96 -14.95 -13.67
C LEU A 25 20.70 -15.71 -14.79
N LYS A 26 22.02 -15.61 -14.79
CA LYS A 26 22.92 -16.17 -15.83
C LYS A 26 23.67 -17.39 -15.30
N ASN A 27 23.00 -18.54 -15.16
CA ASN A 27 23.58 -19.79 -14.71
C ASN A 27 24.36 -19.66 -13.39
N VAL A 28 23.71 -19.03 -12.40
CA VAL A 28 24.34 -18.69 -11.12
C VAL A 28 24.59 -19.93 -10.28
N ASN A 29 25.82 -20.02 -9.75
CA ASN A 29 26.24 -20.98 -8.74
C ASN A 29 26.61 -20.20 -7.48
N VAL A 30 25.99 -20.54 -6.34
CA VAL A 30 26.22 -19.84 -5.06
C VAL A 30 25.93 -20.77 -3.89
N ASP A 31 26.70 -20.65 -2.82
CA ASP A 31 26.53 -21.36 -1.57
C ASP A 31 26.05 -20.36 -0.51
N ILE A 32 24.92 -20.66 0.14
CA ILE A 32 24.27 -19.78 1.12
C ILE A 32 24.40 -20.41 2.51
N PRO A 33 25.10 -19.80 3.47
CA PRO A 33 25.24 -20.36 4.81
C PRO A 33 23.89 -20.57 5.52
N LEU A 34 23.80 -21.64 6.32
CA LEU A 34 22.66 -21.94 7.19
C LEU A 34 22.93 -21.45 8.62
N GLY A 35 21.88 -21.02 9.31
CA GLY A 35 21.97 -20.53 10.68
C GLY A 35 22.62 -19.15 10.82
N GLU A 36 22.72 -18.42 9.74
CA GLU A 36 23.32 -17.09 9.66
C GLU A 36 22.34 -16.06 9.08
N LEU A 37 22.66 -14.77 9.28
CA LEU A 37 22.02 -13.65 8.60
C LEU A 37 22.75 -13.37 7.29
N VAL A 38 22.12 -13.73 6.17
CA VAL A 38 22.70 -13.54 4.84
C VAL A 38 22.04 -12.35 4.16
N GLY A 39 22.84 -11.37 3.76
CA GLY A 39 22.40 -10.20 2.99
C GLY A 39 22.61 -10.44 1.48
N VAL A 40 21.60 -10.17 0.67
CA VAL A 40 21.67 -10.15 -0.80
C VAL A 40 21.61 -8.71 -1.27
N ALA A 41 22.74 -8.18 -1.73
CA ALA A 41 22.91 -6.79 -2.15
C ALA A 41 23.04 -6.69 -3.69
N GLY A 42 23.07 -5.45 -4.20
CA GLY A 42 23.31 -5.13 -5.62
C GLY A 42 22.37 -4.06 -6.15
N VAL A 43 22.65 -3.54 -7.35
CA VAL A 43 21.83 -2.49 -7.99
C VAL A 43 20.41 -2.98 -8.31
N SER A 44 19.47 -2.04 -8.50
CA SER A 44 18.10 -2.36 -8.91
C SER A 44 18.09 -3.17 -10.21
N GLY A 45 17.28 -4.23 -10.30
CA GLY A 45 17.22 -5.11 -11.49
C GLY A 45 18.43 -6.04 -11.69
N SER A 46 19.36 -6.18 -10.72
CA SER A 46 20.53 -7.07 -10.83
C SER A 46 20.23 -8.58 -10.62
N GLY A 47 19.02 -8.94 -10.18
CA GLY A 47 18.61 -10.33 -9.96
C GLY A 47 18.54 -10.77 -8.50
N LYS A 48 18.60 -9.85 -7.53
CA LYS A 48 18.52 -10.15 -6.09
C LYS A 48 17.26 -10.92 -5.71
N SER A 49 16.09 -10.37 -6.01
CA SER A 49 14.80 -11.03 -5.73
C SER A 49 14.61 -12.29 -6.57
N SER A 50 15.24 -12.39 -7.77
CA SER A 50 15.26 -13.61 -8.57
C SER A 50 16.00 -14.74 -7.84
N LEU A 51 17.13 -14.45 -7.17
CA LEU A 51 17.87 -15.42 -6.37
C LEU A 51 17.10 -15.77 -5.08
N ALA A 52 16.71 -14.74 -4.30
CA ALA A 52 16.12 -14.95 -2.97
C ALA A 52 14.70 -15.56 -3.05
N LEU A 53 13.79 -14.93 -3.81
CA LEU A 53 12.40 -15.38 -3.93
C LEU A 53 12.23 -16.41 -5.05
N GLY A 54 12.82 -16.16 -6.23
CA GLY A 54 12.65 -16.99 -7.41
C GLY A 54 13.37 -18.34 -7.33
N VAL A 55 14.43 -18.46 -6.54
CA VAL A 55 15.18 -19.72 -6.36
C VAL A 55 15.02 -20.27 -4.94
N LEU A 56 15.54 -19.58 -3.92
CA LEU A 56 15.63 -20.14 -2.56
C LEU A 56 14.24 -20.38 -1.95
N TYR A 57 13.37 -19.34 -1.98
CA TYR A 57 12.02 -19.50 -1.47
C TYR A 57 11.19 -20.46 -2.31
N ALA A 58 11.24 -20.35 -3.65
CA ALA A 58 10.45 -21.20 -4.53
C ALA A 58 10.76 -22.69 -4.32
N GLU A 59 12.05 -23.07 -4.25
CA GLU A 59 12.48 -24.47 -4.04
C GLU A 59 12.23 -24.95 -2.62
N GLY A 60 12.49 -24.13 -1.59
CA GLY A 60 12.22 -24.48 -0.20
C GLY A 60 10.73 -24.65 0.10
N SER A 61 9.88 -23.73 -0.41
CA SER A 61 8.44 -23.82 -0.29
C SER A 61 7.88 -25.02 -1.07
N ARG A 62 8.33 -25.25 -2.30
CA ARG A 62 7.91 -26.41 -3.11
C ARG A 62 8.18 -27.74 -2.43
N ARG A 63 9.40 -27.97 -1.93
CA ARG A 63 9.79 -29.21 -1.24
C ARG A 63 8.97 -29.44 0.02
N TYR A 64 8.71 -28.39 0.80
CA TYR A 64 7.83 -28.47 1.96
C TYR A 64 6.41 -28.89 1.56
N LEU A 65 5.85 -28.26 0.52
CA LEU A 65 4.50 -28.60 0.02
C LEU A 65 4.44 -30.02 -0.57
N GLU A 66 5.50 -30.52 -1.20
CA GLU A 66 5.55 -31.88 -1.72
C GLU A 66 5.48 -32.93 -0.61
N ALA A 67 5.94 -32.62 0.59
CA ALA A 67 5.84 -33.50 1.75
C ALA A 67 4.42 -33.57 2.34
N LEU A 68 3.51 -32.61 1.98
CA LEU A 68 2.13 -32.57 2.47
C LEU A 68 1.21 -33.47 1.65
N SER A 69 0.05 -33.83 2.24
CA SER A 69 -0.97 -34.61 1.54
C SER A 69 -1.50 -33.88 0.31
N THR A 70 -1.96 -34.62 -0.70
CA THR A 70 -2.51 -34.07 -1.95
C THR A 70 -3.70 -33.13 -1.71
N TYR A 71 -4.50 -33.39 -0.68
CA TYR A 71 -5.63 -32.54 -0.29
C TYR A 71 -5.17 -31.18 0.23
N THR A 72 -4.13 -31.14 1.07
CA THR A 72 -3.55 -29.91 1.61
C THR A 72 -2.86 -29.10 0.52
N ARG A 73 -2.09 -29.77 -0.36
CA ARG A 73 -1.41 -29.13 -1.50
C ARG A 73 -2.35 -28.37 -2.42
N ARG A 74 -3.55 -28.87 -2.67
CA ARG A 74 -4.55 -28.23 -3.54
C ARG A 74 -5.13 -26.94 -2.98
N ARG A 75 -4.96 -26.63 -1.70
CA ARG A 75 -5.49 -25.42 -1.03
C ARG A 75 -4.45 -24.35 -0.77
N ILE A 76 -3.18 -24.62 -1.04
CA ILE A 76 -2.07 -23.70 -0.78
C ILE A 76 -1.50 -23.28 -2.13
N SER A 77 -1.27 -21.99 -2.31
CA SER A 77 -0.60 -21.43 -3.49
C SER A 77 0.78 -22.06 -3.64
N GLN A 78 1.05 -22.69 -4.79
CA GLN A 78 2.33 -23.32 -5.06
C GLN A 78 3.24 -22.32 -5.80
N ALA A 79 4.47 -22.16 -5.33
CA ALA A 79 5.50 -21.53 -6.13
C ALA A 79 5.83 -22.42 -7.35
N GLY A 80 6.01 -21.83 -8.52
CA GLY A 80 6.45 -22.54 -9.71
C GLY A 80 7.83 -23.18 -9.50
N LYS A 81 8.14 -24.26 -10.24
CA LYS A 81 9.48 -24.83 -10.23
C LYS A 81 10.48 -23.80 -10.73
N ALA A 82 11.53 -23.56 -9.96
CA ALA A 82 12.60 -22.66 -10.36
C ALA A 82 13.38 -23.23 -11.58
N ALA A 83 13.81 -22.35 -12.46
CA ALA A 83 14.71 -22.72 -13.58
C ALA A 83 16.15 -22.87 -13.06
N VAL A 84 16.46 -24.01 -12.44
CA VAL A 84 17.76 -24.35 -11.85
C VAL A 84 18.16 -25.76 -12.25
N ASP A 85 19.45 -26.04 -12.28
CA ASP A 85 19.95 -27.42 -12.50
C ASP A 85 19.75 -28.24 -11.22
N ASP A 86 20.20 -27.74 -10.07
CA ASP A 86 20.03 -28.38 -8.77
C ASP A 86 20.03 -27.35 -7.62
N VAL A 87 19.27 -27.62 -6.57
CA VAL A 87 19.34 -26.92 -5.29
C VAL A 87 19.35 -27.96 -4.19
N ARG A 88 20.38 -27.99 -3.35
CA ARG A 88 20.53 -28.96 -2.26
C ARG A 88 20.40 -28.27 -0.91
N TYR A 89 20.01 -29.06 0.08
CA TYR A 89 19.96 -28.67 1.50
C TYR A 89 19.11 -27.46 1.83
N VAL A 90 18.17 -27.07 0.94
CA VAL A 90 17.27 -25.95 1.20
C VAL A 90 16.21 -26.36 2.24
N PRO A 91 16.08 -25.64 3.38
CA PRO A 91 15.03 -25.89 4.36
C PRO A 91 13.63 -25.53 3.82
N ALA A 92 12.58 -25.87 4.59
CA ALA A 92 11.26 -25.27 4.37
C ALA A 92 11.39 -23.76 4.42
N ALA A 93 10.89 -23.06 3.38
CA ALA A 93 11.07 -21.62 3.26
C ALA A 93 9.77 -20.84 3.45
N LEU A 94 9.87 -19.73 4.16
CA LEU A 94 8.81 -18.72 4.33
C LEU A 94 9.28 -17.39 3.75
N ALA A 95 8.42 -16.73 2.95
CA ALA A 95 8.75 -15.43 2.39
C ALA A 95 7.99 -14.30 3.08
N LEU A 96 8.70 -13.20 3.32
CA LEU A 96 8.13 -11.90 3.62
C LEU A 96 8.35 -11.02 2.39
N HIS A 97 7.29 -10.86 1.60
CA HIS A 97 7.35 -10.08 0.37
C HIS A 97 7.40 -8.57 0.65
N GLN A 98 8.05 -7.84 -0.22
CA GLN A 98 8.09 -6.37 -0.20
C GLN A 98 6.67 -5.75 -0.08
N ARG A 99 5.68 -6.35 -0.74
CA ARG A 99 4.28 -5.89 -0.72
C ARG A 99 3.36 -6.99 -0.20
N PRO A 100 3.12 -7.05 1.13
CA PRO A 100 2.13 -7.95 1.67
C PRO A 100 0.73 -7.64 1.11
N ALA A 101 -0.07 -8.68 0.91
CA ALA A 101 -1.46 -8.50 0.47
C ALA A 101 -2.23 -7.57 1.41
N VAL A 102 -3.10 -6.74 0.82
CA VAL A 102 -3.96 -5.85 1.61
C VAL A 102 -5.01 -6.71 2.33
N PRO A 103 -5.10 -6.64 3.66
CA PRO A 103 -6.05 -7.43 4.41
C PRO A 103 -7.50 -7.04 4.09
N GLY A 104 -8.43 -8.00 4.23
CA GLY A 104 -9.85 -7.75 4.03
C GLY A 104 -10.41 -6.71 5.02
N VAL A 105 -11.59 -6.16 4.70
CA VAL A 105 -12.26 -5.06 5.43
C VAL A 105 -12.52 -5.34 6.92
N ARG A 106 -12.56 -6.62 7.31
CA ARG A 106 -12.72 -7.05 8.73
C ARG A 106 -11.40 -7.22 9.46
N SER A 107 -10.26 -7.05 8.80
CA SER A 107 -8.95 -7.16 9.43
C SER A 107 -8.58 -5.85 10.11
N THR A 108 -8.03 -5.95 11.33
CA THR A 108 -7.45 -4.83 12.07
C THR A 108 -6.01 -5.13 12.45
N PHE A 109 -5.27 -4.14 12.92
CA PHE A 109 -3.94 -4.36 13.49
C PHE A 109 -3.97 -5.40 14.60
N GLY A 110 -4.95 -5.33 15.52
CA GLY A 110 -5.13 -6.30 16.62
C GLY A 110 -5.42 -7.73 16.15
N THR A 111 -6.14 -7.92 15.02
CA THR A 111 -6.34 -9.26 14.43
C THR A 111 -5.12 -9.74 13.66
N SER A 112 -4.47 -8.86 12.92
CA SER A 112 -3.28 -9.18 12.13
C SER A 112 -2.07 -9.53 13.00
N SER A 113 -1.93 -8.89 14.17
CA SER A 113 -0.90 -9.19 15.17
C SER A 113 -1.30 -10.31 16.15
N GLU A 114 -2.55 -10.79 16.10
CA GLU A 114 -3.18 -11.75 17.02
C GLU A 114 -3.32 -11.27 18.47
N LEU A 115 -2.95 -10.03 18.77
CA LEU A 115 -3.10 -9.43 20.10
C LEU A 115 -4.56 -9.39 20.57
N LEU A 116 -5.50 -9.23 19.64
CA LEU A 116 -6.93 -9.25 19.97
C LEU A 116 -7.40 -10.57 20.56
N ASN A 117 -6.73 -11.69 20.25
CA ASN A 117 -7.06 -12.99 20.86
C ASN A 117 -6.81 -12.99 22.37
N SER A 118 -5.68 -12.44 22.82
CA SER A 118 -5.34 -12.30 24.23
C SER A 118 -6.29 -11.32 24.94
N LEU A 119 -6.67 -10.21 24.29
CA LEU A 119 -7.66 -9.29 24.83
C LEU A 119 -9.05 -9.94 25.00
N ARG A 120 -9.56 -10.62 23.97
CA ARG A 120 -10.85 -11.32 24.04
C ARG A 120 -10.85 -12.36 25.16
N LEU A 121 -9.75 -13.11 25.30
CA LEU A 121 -9.59 -14.08 26.37
C LEU A 121 -9.60 -13.38 27.75
N LEU A 122 -8.92 -12.25 27.88
CA LEU A 122 -8.91 -11.45 29.12
C LEU A 122 -10.32 -11.02 29.49
N PHE A 123 -11.05 -10.36 28.58
CA PHE A 123 -12.42 -9.88 28.86
C PHE A 123 -13.39 -11.02 29.14
N SER A 124 -13.25 -12.17 28.52
CA SER A 124 -14.07 -13.36 28.77
C SER A 124 -13.79 -13.98 30.15
N ARG A 125 -12.51 -14.06 30.55
CA ARG A 125 -12.09 -14.86 31.73
C ARG A 125 -11.99 -14.07 33.02
N VAL A 126 -11.70 -12.77 32.95
CA VAL A 126 -11.47 -11.94 34.13
C VAL A 126 -12.31 -10.66 34.15
N GLY A 127 -13.20 -10.47 33.18
CA GLY A 127 -14.12 -9.34 33.13
C GLY A 127 -15.29 -9.45 34.13
N SER A 128 -15.87 -8.31 34.46
CA SER A 128 -17.22 -8.28 35.01
C SER A 128 -18.23 -8.43 33.87
N HIS A 129 -19.23 -9.30 34.03
CA HIS A 129 -20.20 -9.60 32.95
C HIS A 129 -21.58 -8.99 33.25
N VAL A 130 -22.25 -8.52 32.20
CA VAL A 130 -23.57 -7.94 32.28
C VAL A 130 -24.63 -9.04 32.38
N CYS A 131 -25.48 -8.97 33.38
CA CYS A 131 -26.65 -9.85 33.49
C CYS A 131 -27.66 -9.52 32.38
N PRO A 132 -28.04 -10.48 31.52
CA PRO A 132 -28.96 -10.23 30.41
C PRO A 132 -30.40 -9.91 30.87
N HIS A 133 -30.74 -10.19 32.11
CA HIS A 133 -32.08 -9.98 32.65
C HIS A 133 -32.28 -8.59 33.27
N CYS A 134 -31.28 -8.08 34.01
CA CYS A 134 -31.45 -6.83 34.76
C CYS A 134 -30.39 -5.77 34.46
N GLY A 135 -29.39 -6.09 33.61
CA GLY A 135 -28.33 -5.16 33.24
C GLY A 135 -27.23 -4.95 34.27
N ALA A 136 -27.34 -5.57 35.47
CA ALA A 136 -26.33 -5.43 36.50
C ALA A 136 -25.04 -6.16 36.15
N HIS A 137 -23.88 -5.58 36.51
CA HIS A 137 -22.59 -6.23 36.36
C HIS A 137 -22.32 -7.24 37.48
N VAL A 138 -21.95 -8.47 37.07
CA VAL A 138 -21.48 -9.50 38.01
C VAL A 138 -19.95 -9.40 38.07
N PRO A 139 -19.37 -9.24 39.23
CA PRO A 139 -17.93 -9.03 39.43
C PRO A 139 -17.10 -10.26 38.97
N PRO A 140 -15.81 -10.07 38.68
CA PRO A 140 -14.88 -11.17 38.37
C PRO A 140 -14.86 -12.21 39.50
N SER A 141 -14.85 -13.49 39.12
CA SER A 141 -14.80 -14.62 40.05
C SER A 141 -14.24 -15.87 39.40
N LEU A 142 -13.93 -16.90 40.18
CA LEU A 142 -13.48 -18.19 39.64
C LEU A 142 -14.53 -18.81 38.68
N ASN A 143 -15.81 -18.56 38.90
CA ASN A 143 -16.87 -19.03 37.99
C ASN A 143 -16.77 -18.35 36.62
N VAL A 144 -16.45 -17.06 36.58
CA VAL A 144 -16.14 -16.35 35.31
C VAL A 144 -14.93 -16.98 34.64
N ALA A 145 -13.85 -17.18 35.40
CA ALA A 145 -12.61 -17.76 34.89
C ALA A 145 -12.79 -19.18 34.32
N ALA A 146 -13.66 -19.97 34.95
CA ALA A 146 -13.93 -21.37 34.53
C ALA A 146 -15.11 -21.50 33.57
N GLU A 147 -15.69 -20.38 33.06
CA GLU A 147 -16.89 -20.35 32.19
C GLU A 147 -18.11 -21.10 32.78
N LEU A 148 -18.21 -21.11 34.10
CA LEU A 148 -19.34 -21.72 34.81
C LEU A 148 -20.54 -20.75 34.84
N PRO A 149 -21.75 -21.26 35.05
CA PRO A 149 -22.92 -20.39 35.23
C PRO A 149 -22.74 -19.39 36.38
N LEU A 150 -23.04 -18.14 36.09
CA LEU A 150 -23.01 -17.03 37.04
C LEU A 150 -24.40 -16.83 37.67
N VAL A 151 -24.44 -16.39 38.94
CA VAL A 151 -25.67 -15.97 39.60
C VAL A 151 -25.62 -14.47 39.75
N CYS A 152 -26.59 -13.77 39.17
CA CYS A 152 -26.67 -12.32 39.29
C CYS A 152 -26.99 -11.92 40.76
N PRO A 153 -26.16 -11.10 41.44
CA PRO A 153 -26.42 -10.70 42.81
C PRO A 153 -27.62 -9.77 42.93
N ALA A 154 -28.04 -9.09 41.91
CA ALA A 154 -29.18 -8.16 41.94
C ALA A 154 -30.53 -8.84 41.66
N CYS A 155 -30.63 -9.83 40.79
CA CYS A 155 -31.91 -10.45 40.42
C CYS A 155 -31.97 -11.99 40.65
N GLY A 156 -30.89 -12.62 41.06
CA GLY A 156 -30.81 -14.04 41.36
C GLY A 156 -30.81 -14.98 40.13
N GLN A 157 -30.94 -14.44 38.93
CA GLN A 157 -31.00 -15.23 37.70
C GLN A 157 -29.63 -15.82 37.35
N LYS A 158 -29.66 -17.06 36.81
CA LYS A 158 -28.46 -17.73 36.29
C LYS A 158 -28.25 -17.42 34.81
N PHE A 159 -27.04 -17.12 34.46
CA PHE A 159 -26.62 -16.86 33.05
C PHE A 159 -25.18 -17.30 32.85
N ARG A 160 -24.70 -17.32 31.59
CA ARG A 160 -23.30 -17.50 31.25
C ARG A 160 -22.72 -16.20 30.69
N GLY A 161 -21.49 -15.86 31.09
CA GLY A 161 -20.74 -14.80 30.46
C GLY A 161 -20.35 -15.19 29.05
N PRO A 162 -20.10 -14.21 28.14
CA PRO A 162 -19.67 -14.50 26.79
C PRO A 162 -18.29 -15.14 26.76
N GLY A 163 -18.15 -16.20 25.96
CA GLY A 163 -16.86 -16.79 25.63
C GLY A 163 -16.00 -15.89 24.74
N ALA A 164 -14.70 -16.17 24.64
CA ALA A 164 -13.79 -15.35 23.83
C ALA A 164 -14.20 -15.26 22.34
N GLU A 165 -14.86 -16.28 21.79
CA GLU A 165 -15.36 -16.28 20.42
C GLU A 165 -16.61 -15.40 20.25
N GLU A 166 -17.45 -15.32 21.28
CA GLU A 166 -18.63 -14.44 21.32
C GLU A 166 -18.25 -12.95 21.49
N LEU A 167 -16.98 -12.65 21.78
CA LEU A 167 -16.39 -11.31 21.79
C LEU A 167 -15.69 -10.95 20.47
N ALA A 168 -15.68 -11.85 19.49
CA ALA A 168 -15.02 -11.61 18.21
C ALA A 168 -15.94 -10.87 17.23
N PHE A 169 -15.51 -9.72 16.71
CA PHE A 169 -16.30 -8.95 15.75
C PHE A 169 -16.39 -9.60 14.35
N ASN A 170 -15.57 -10.61 14.08
CA ASN A 170 -15.62 -11.41 12.84
C ASN A 170 -16.42 -12.71 12.98
N SER A 171 -17.07 -12.93 14.14
CA SER A 171 -17.90 -14.10 14.45
C SER A 171 -19.07 -13.68 15.37
N GLY A 172 -19.25 -14.33 16.51
CA GLY A 172 -20.42 -14.14 17.41
C GLY A 172 -20.58 -12.74 18.00
N GLY A 173 -19.48 -11.99 18.16
CA GLY A 173 -19.47 -10.62 18.71
C GLY A 173 -19.70 -9.52 17.67
N ALA A 174 -19.94 -9.85 16.41
CA ALA A 174 -20.13 -8.87 15.35
C ALA A 174 -21.36 -7.97 15.59
N CYS A 175 -21.21 -6.69 15.30
CA CYS A 175 -22.36 -5.79 15.22
C CYS A 175 -23.32 -6.27 14.13
N PRO A 176 -24.61 -6.47 14.39
CA PRO A 176 -25.56 -7.02 13.42
C PRO A 176 -25.75 -6.08 12.21
N THR A 177 -25.65 -4.78 12.38
CA THR A 177 -25.87 -3.78 11.34
C THR A 177 -24.72 -3.75 10.32
N CYS A 178 -23.45 -3.68 10.78
CA CYS A 178 -22.31 -3.63 9.89
C CYS A 178 -21.62 -4.99 9.66
N GLY A 179 -22.09 -6.04 10.30
CA GLY A 179 -21.50 -7.38 10.18
C GLY A 179 -20.01 -7.43 10.60
N GLY A 180 -19.61 -6.57 11.55
CA GLY A 180 -18.23 -6.51 12.05
C GLY A 180 -17.25 -5.69 11.19
N THR A 181 -17.74 -4.91 10.20
CA THR A 181 -16.88 -4.03 9.39
C THR A 181 -16.57 -2.70 10.07
N GLY A 182 -17.41 -2.26 11.01
CA GLY A 182 -17.33 -0.96 11.68
C GLY A 182 -17.85 0.20 10.84
N VAL A 183 -18.05 0.01 9.55
CA VAL A 183 -18.55 1.03 8.62
C VAL A 183 -19.91 0.63 8.07
N ALA A 184 -20.74 1.64 7.81
CA ALA A 184 -22.01 1.47 7.14
C ALA A 184 -22.10 2.44 5.97
N ARG A 185 -22.76 2.00 4.91
CA ARG A 185 -23.11 2.87 3.78
C ARG A 185 -24.47 3.48 4.08
N THR A 186 -24.49 4.76 4.34
CA THR A 186 -25.72 5.53 4.56
C THR A 186 -26.03 6.40 3.36
N VAL A 187 -27.32 6.74 3.18
CA VAL A 187 -27.72 7.59 2.07
C VAL A 187 -27.33 9.04 2.37
N ASN A 188 -26.58 9.63 1.45
CA ASN A 188 -26.21 11.05 1.52
C ASN A 188 -27.38 11.94 1.08
N ARG A 189 -28.10 12.51 2.05
CA ARG A 189 -29.26 13.36 1.77
C ARG A 189 -28.93 14.59 0.92
N ALA A 190 -27.76 15.21 1.11
CA ALA A 190 -27.32 16.33 0.30
C ALA A 190 -27.12 15.95 -1.18
N ALA A 191 -26.67 14.71 -1.44
CA ALA A 191 -26.54 14.22 -2.81
C ALA A 191 -27.89 13.88 -3.48
N LEU A 192 -28.97 13.73 -2.70
CA LEU A 192 -30.32 13.51 -3.25
C LEU A 192 -30.93 14.79 -3.80
N VAL A 193 -30.61 15.94 -3.17
CA VAL A 193 -31.06 17.28 -3.53
C VAL A 193 -29.84 18.22 -3.59
N PRO A 194 -29.02 18.15 -4.65
CA PRO A 194 -27.79 18.94 -4.75
C PRO A 194 -28.06 20.43 -5.04
N ASP A 195 -29.26 20.80 -5.54
CA ASP A 195 -29.63 22.13 -5.89
C ASP A 195 -31.05 22.43 -5.33
N GLU A 196 -31.08 23.01 -4.15
CA GLU A 196 -32.34 23.37 -3.46
C GLU A 196 -33.08 24.57 -4.10
N SER A 197 -32.45 25.28 -5.03
CA SER A 197 -33.12 26.39 -5.77
C SER A 197 -34.11 25.87 -6.82
N LYS A 198 -34.01 24.60 -7.22
CA LYS A 198 -34.92 23.93 -8.13
C LYS A 198 -36.17 23.39 -7.41
N SER A 199 -37.27 23.32 -8.14
CA SER A 199 -38.46 22.62 -7.71
C SER A 199 -38.33 21.09 -7.94
N ILE A 200 -39.17 20.29 -7.28
CA ILE A 200 -39.25 18.85 -7.52
C ILE A 200 -39.61 18.56 -8.98
N ASP A 201 -40.52 19.36 -9.58
CA ASP A 201 -40.89 19.24 -10.98
C ASP A 201 -39.72 19.52 -11.94
N GLU A 202 -38.83 20.45 -11.60
CA GLU A 202 -37.59 20.73 -12.33
C GLU A 202 -36.48 19.71 -12.07
N GLY A 203 -36.66 18.81 -11.12
CA GLY A 203 -35.75 17.73 -10.84
C GLY A 203 -34.82 17.94 -9.66
N ALA A 204 -35.19 18.76 -8.66
CA ALA A 204 -34.41 18.91 -7.42
C ALA A 204 -34.05 17.57 -6.80
N VAL A 205 -34.98 16.60 -6.77
CA VAL A 205 -34.74 15.25 -6.26
C VAL A 205 -34.20 14.36 -7.38
N VAL A 206 -32.88 14.33 -7.53
CA VAL A 206 -32.19 13.71 -8.69
C VAL A 206 -32.37 12.19 -8.79
N VAL A 207 -32.65 11.51 -7.68
CA VAL A 207 -32.82 10.06 -7.64
C VAL A 207 -34.10 9.59 -8.33
N TRP A 208 -35.16 10.38 -8.35
CA TRP A 208 -36.40 10.04 -9.03
C TRP A 208 -36.27 10.10 -10.55
N GLY A 209 -35.33 10.86 -11.09
CA GLY A 209 -35.02 10.88 -12.52
C GLY A 209 -33.94 9.88 -12.94
N SER A 210 -33.00 9.55 -12.05
CA SER A 210 -31.82 8.73 -12.38
C SER A 210 -31.92 7.26 -11.99
N LEU A 211 -32.61 6.93 -10.90
CA LEU A 211 -32.76 5.57 -10.37
C LEU A 211 -34.20 5.03 -10.46
N MET A 212 -35.20 5.91 -10.63
CA MET A 212 -36.61 5.55 -10.69
C MET A 212 -37.33 6.35 -11.78
N TRP A 213 -38.60 6.11 -11.97
CA TRP A 213 -39.37 6.82 -12.97
C TRP A 213 -39.77 8.23 -12.50
N ASP A 214 -39.72 9.19 -13.40
CA ASP A 214 -40.13 10.58 -13.20
C ASP A 214 -41.59 10.71 -12.63
N LEU A 215 -42.36 9.66 -12.75
CA LEU A 215 -43.71 9.49 -12.17
C LEU A 215 -43.72 9.74 -10.64
N MET A 216 -42.60 9.49 -9.93
CA MET A 216 -42.52 9.64 -8.48
C MET A 216 -42.77 11.09 -8.04
N LYS A 217 -42.48 12.09 -8.89
CA LYS A 217 -42.76 13.50 -8.62
C LYS A 217 -44.29 13.73 -8.45
N GLN A 218 -45.10 13.12 -9.34
CA GLN A 218 -46.56 13.22 -9.28
C GLN A 218 -47.11 12.49 -8.05
N VAL A 219 -46.56 11.35 -7.72
CA VAL A 219 -46.94 10.60 -6.50
C VAL A 219 -46.58 11.40 -5.25
N CYS A 220 -45.44 12.10 -5.25
CA CYS A 220 -45.04 13.00 -4.17
C CYS A 220 -46.00 14.15 -3.97
N GLY A 221 -46.49 14.74 -5.05
CA GLY A 221 -47.59 15.76 -5.01
C GLY A 221 -48.87 15.20 -4.37
N ALA A 222 -49.24 13.93 -4.70
CA ALA A 222 -50.38 13.26 -4.10
C ALA A 222 -50.17 12.89 -2.62
N MET A 223 -48.93 12.96 -2.09
CA MET A 223 -48.60 12.86 -0.67
C MET A 223 -48.78 14.21 0.07
N GLY A 224 -49.12 15.28 -0.64
CA GLY A 224 -49.35 16.61 -0.06
C GLY A 224 -48.15 17.55 -0.12
N VAL A 225 -47.12 17.23 -0.91
CA VAL A 225 -45.94 18.08 -1.10
C VAL A 225 -46.10 18.99 -2.29
N ARG A 226 -45.77 20.30 -2.15
CA ARG A 226 -45.75 21.26 -3.24
C ARG A 226 -44.55 20.99 -4.17
N THR A 227 -44.79 20.42 -5.34
CA THR A 227 -43.74 20.00 -6.28
C THR A 227 -43.28 21.13 -7.20
N ASN A 228 -44.00 22.23 -7.29
CA ASN A 228 -43.79 23.34 -8.21
C ASN A 228 -43.05 24.56 -7.60
N VAL A 229 -42.67 24.50 -6.33
CA VAL A 229 -41.90 25.55 -5.63
C VAL A 229 -40.45 25.09 -5.42
N PRO A 230 -39.48 26.03 -5.30
CA PRO A 230 -38.11 25.68 -4.95
C PRO A 230 -38.05 24.80 -3.70
N PHE A 231 -37.14 23.82 -3.69
CA PHE A 231 -37.02 22.86 -2.59
C PHE A 231 -36.69 23.56 -1.26
N CYS A 232 -35.96 24.70 -1.31
CA CYS A 232 -35.66 25.52 -0.14
C CYS A 232 -36.90 26.15 0.49
N GLU A 233 -38.00 26.31 -0.24
CA GLU A 233 -39.29 26.88 0.25
C GLU A 233 -40.28 25.82 0.78
N LEU A 234 -39.92 24.54 0.72
CA LEU A 234 -40.72 23.45 1.29
C LEU A 234 -40.68 23.53 2.83
N THR A 235 -41.82 23.25 3.45
CA THR A 235 -41.92 23.20 4.92
C THR A 235 -41.11 22.00 5.46
N PRO A 236 -40.73 21.99 6.76
CA PRO A 236 -40.06 20.84 7.36
C PRO A 236 -40.84 19.51 7.20
N GLU A 237 -42.20 19.59 7.25
CA GLU A 237 -43.08 18.42 7.09
C GLU A 237 -43.04 17.91 5.64
N GLU A 238 -43.08 18.84 4.64
CA GLU A 238 -42.96 18.45 3.24
C GLU A 238 -41.61 17.83 2.93
N ARG A 239 -40.53 18.41 3.46
CA ARG A 239 -39.18 17.83 3.33
C ARG A 239 -39.07 16.45 4.00
N ALA A 240 -39.71 16.25 5.18
CA ALA A 240 -39.76 14.95 5.85
C ALA A 240 -40.48 13.90 4.97
N ILE A 241 -41.58 14.28 4.30
CA ILE A 241 -42.26 13.38 3.35
C ILE A 241 -41.30 12.99 2.19
N VAL A 242 -40.56 13.94 1.62
CA VAL A 242 -39.64 13.68 0.51
C VAL A 242 -38.54 12.69 0.92
N PHE A 243 -37.96 12.83 2.12
CA PHE A 243 -36.85 12.01 2.55
C PHE A 243 -37.25 10.69 3.24
N ASP A 244 -38.30 10.74 4.10
CA ASP A 244 -38.63 9.66 5.04
C ASP A 244 -40.10 9.25 4.98
N GLY A 245 -40.91 9.82 4.09
CA GLY A 245 -42.36 9.53 3.99
C GLY A 245 -42.68 8.05 3.81
N PRO A 246 -43.84 7.58 4.33
CA PRO A 246 -44.20 6.18 4.30
C PRO A 246 -44.49 5.66 2.88
N ALA A 247 -44.21 4.36 2.64
CA ALA A 247 -44.54 3.72 1.37
C ALA A 247 -46.03 3.43 1.27
N GLU A 248 -46.80 4.38 0.80
CA GLU A 248 -48.24 4.31 0.63
C GLU A 248 -48.65 4.28 -0.84
N LYS A 249 -49.70 3.56 -1.18
CA LYS A 249 -50.32 3.64 -2.51
C LYS A 249 -51.14 4.94 -2.59
N ARG A 250 -50.88 5.69 -3.66
CA ARG A 250 -51.63 6.89 -4.01
C ARG A 250 -52.21 6.76 -5.38
N HIS A 251 -53.45 7.21 -5.52
CA HIS A 251 -54.12 7.33 -6.81
C HIS A 251 -53.64 8.62 -7.47
N ILE A 252 -53.13 8.52 -8.71
CA ILE A 252 -52.66 9.66 -9.49
C ILE A 252 -53.23 9.65 -10.88
N LEU A 253 -53.49 10.86 -11.41
CA LEU A 253 -53.81 11.07 -12.81
C LEU A 253 -52.51 11.31 -13.59
N TYR A 254 -51.99 10.24 -14.18
CA TYR A 254 -50.72 10.32 -14.92
C TYR A 254 -50.93 10.97 -16.29
N LYS A 255 -50.16 12.07 -16.55
CA LYS A 255 -50.06 12.68 -17.86
C LYS A 255 -48.77 12.17 -18.55
N ALA A 256 -48.92 11.53 -19.72
CA ALA A 256 -47.78 11.03 -20.48
C ALA A 256 -46.91 12.19 -21.02
N LYS A 257 -45.59 12.04 -21.04
CA LYS A 257 -44.65 13.07 -21.57
C LYS A 257 -44.83 13.36 -23.07
N LYS A 258 -45.43 12.43 -23.83
CA LYS A 258 -45.71 12.57 -25.25
C LYS A 258 -47.21 12.23 -25.46
N GLY A 259 -48.02 13.25 -25.76
CA GLY A 259 -49.44 13.13 -26.01
C GLY A 259 -50.33 13.65 -24.87
N ASP A 260 -51.63 13.92 -25.16
CA ASP A 260 -52.59 14.43 -24.18
C ASP A 260 -53.37 13.28 -23.50
N ASN A 261 -52.80 12.07 -23.46
CA ASN A 261 -53.47 10.91 -22.83
C ASN A 261 -53.21 10.94 -21.31
N PHE A 262 -54.31 10.88 -20.56
CA PHE A 262 -54.32 10.71 -19.12
C PHE A 262 -54.63 9.24 -18.79
N ALA A 263 -53.92 8.68 -17.84
CA ALA A 263 -54.21 7.35 -17.28
C ALA A 263 -54.32 7.45 -15.75
N GLU A 264 -55.34 6.82 -15.20
CA GLU A 264 -55.47 6.67 -13.74
C GLU A 264 -54.62 5.50 -13.30
N LEU A 265 -53.67 5.75 -12.36
CA LEU A 265 -52.73 4.77 -11.86
C LEU A 265 -52.69 4.80 -10.33
N ASP A 266 -52.74 3.60 -9.73
CA ASP A 266 -52.40 3.40 -8.34
C ASP A 266 -50.92 3.11 -8.23
N PHE A 267 -50.16 4.03 -7.64
CA PHE A 267 -48.69 3.85 -7.51
C PHE A 267 -48.21 4.01 -6.06
N THR A 268 -47.26 3.14 -5.66
CA THR A 268 -46.67 3.23 -4.32
C THR A 268 -45.61 4.32 -4.26
N TYR A 269 -45.79 5.24 -3.30
CA TYR A 269 -44.77 6.25 -3.02
C TYR A 269 -43.50 5.63 -2.50
N PHE A 270 -42.39 6.01 -3.07
CA PHE A 270 -41.06 5.69 -2.55
C PHE A 270 -40.30 7.01 -2.33
N ASN A 271 -40.06 7.34 -1.07
CA ASN A 271 -39.27 8.51 -0.70
C ASN A 271 -37.86 8.45 -1.29
N ALA A 272 -37.13 9.56 -1.27
CA ALA A 272 -35.82 9.67 -1.90
C ALA A 272 -34.78 8.70 -1.32
N VAL A 273 -34.76 8.51 -0.01
CA VAL A 273 -33.87 7.56 0.70
C VAL A 273 -34.19 6.13 0.28
N ARG A 274 -35.47 5.72 0.37
CA ARG A 274 -35.90 4.36 0.02
C ARG A 274 -35.69 4.01 -1.46
N THR A 275 -35.72 5.03 -2.33
CA THR A 275 -35.40 4.87 -3.75
C THR A 275 -33.93 4.41 -3.93
N VAL A 276 -32.99 4.97 -3.18
CA VAL A 276 -31.57 4.57 -3.20
C VAL A 276 -31.40 3.16 -2.61
N GLU A 277 -32.00 2.90 -1.45
CA GLU A 277 -31.93 1.59 -0.78
C GLU A 277 -32.46 0.46 -1.66
N ASN A 278 -33.65 0.64 -2.26
CA ASN A 278 -34.23 -0.32 -3.21
C ASN A 278 -33.36 -0.52 -4.45
N SER A 279 -32.72 0.55 -4.92
CA SER A 279 -31.82 0.47 -6.08
C SER A 279 -30.54 -0.26 -5.75
N LEU A 280 -30.01 -0.11 -4.52
CA LEU A 280 -28.85 -0.83 -4.03
C LEU A 280 -29.11 -2.36 -3.96
N VAL A 281 -30.28 -2.75 -3.41
CA VAL A 281 -30.70 -4.17 -3.33
C VAL A 281 -30.84 -4.79 -4.72
N LYS A 282 -31.30 -4.02 -5.72
CA LYS A 282 -31.52 -4.48 -7.10
C LYS A 282 -30.25 -4.45 -7.96
N ALA A 283 -29.21 -3.73 -7.56
CA ALA A 283 -27.97 -3.62 -8.33
C ALA A 283 -27.20 -4.95 -8.31
N LYS A 284 -27.19 -5.66 -9.45
CA LYS A 284 -26.51 -6.96 -9.61
C LYS A 284 -25.19 -6.86 -10.38
N ASP A 285 -24.93 -5.74 -11.06
CA ASP A 285 -23.77 -5.51 -11.88
C ASP A 285 -22.97 -4.26 -11.41
N GLU A 286 -21.74 -4.16 -11.85
CA GLU A 286 -20.82 -3.06 -11.48
C GLU A 286 -21.35 -1.69 -11.94
N LYS A 287 -22.05 -1.64 -13.08
CA LYS A 287 -22.65 -0.39 -13.58
C LYS A 287 -23.81 0.07 -12.70
N GLY A 288 -24.64 -0.84 -12.24
CA GLY A 288 -25.72 -0.58 -11.28
C GLY A 288 -25.18 -0.07 -9.96
N LEU A 289 -24.15 -0.72 -9.41
CA LEU A 289 -23.48 -0.30 -8.19
C LEU A 289 -22.86 1.09 -8.32
N LYS A 290 -22.14 1.40 -9.40
CA LYS A 290 -21.57 2.74 -9.65
C LYS A 290 -22.63 3.85 -9.75
N ARG A 291 -23.82 3.53 -10.29
CA ARG A 291 -24.93 4.50 -10.35
C ARG A 291 -25.50 4.84 -8.98
N VAL A 292 -25.55 3.88 -8.06
CA VAL A 292 -26.09 4.09 -6.71
C VAL A 292 -25.03 4.69 -5.78
N ALA A 293 -23.77 4.32 -5.95
CA ALA A 293 -22.64 4.70 -5.10
C ALA A 293 -22.51 6.22 -4.90
N LYS A 294 -22.84 7.03 -5.91
CA LYS A 294 -22.79 8.50 -5.81
C LYS A 294 -23.78 9.12 -4.82
N PHE A 295 -24.77 8.34 -4.39
CA PHE A 295 -25.76 8.76 -3.38
C PHE A 295 -25.50 8.14 -2.01
N LEU A 296 -24.39 7.43 -1.85
CA LEU A 296 -24.01 6.79 -0.60
C LEU A 296 -22.75 7.45 -0.03
N VAL A 297 -22.72 7.53 1.27
CA VAL A 297 -21.54 7.94 2.05
C VAL A 297 -21.17 6.77 2.95
N GLU A 298 -19.89 6.40 2.96
CA GLU A 298 -19.35 5.47 3.94
C GLU A 298 -18.97 6.25 5.19
N GLY A 299 -19.43 5.77 6.32
CA GLY A 299 -19.12 6.37 7.61
C GLY A 299 -19.14 5.33 8.74
N PRO A 300 -18.80 5.73 9.97
CA PRO A 300 -18.93 4.85 11.13
C PRO A 300 -20.35 4.28 11.22
N CYS A 301 -20.44 2.98 11.53
CA CYS A 301 -21.75 2.34 11.72
C CYS A 301 -22.53 3.01 12.84
N PRO A 302 -23.80 3.43 12.63
CA PRO A 302 -24.57 4.17 13.62
C PRO A 302 -24.83 3.38 14.91
N ASP A 303 -24.92 2.04 14.84
CA ASP A 303 -25.22 1.20 16.01
C ASP A 303 -23.99 0.91 16.87
N CYS A 304 -22.85 0.64 16.26
CA CYS A 304 -21.64 0.35 17.01
C CYS A 304 -20.66 1.53 17.12
N GLY A 305 -20.93 2.66 16.46
CA GLY A 305 -20.02 3.81 16.46
C GLY A 305 -18.64 3.53 15.87
N GLY A 306 -18.53 2.56 14.93
CA GLY A 306 -17.26 2.15 14.34
C GLY A 306 -16.54 1.01 15.10
N THR A 307 -16.97 0.63 16.31
CA THR A 307 -16.28 -0.38 17.14
C THR A 307 -16.35 -1.81 16.63
N ARG A 308 -17.15 -2.09 15.58
CA ARG A 308 -17.35 -3.42 14.99
C ARG A 308 -18.10 -4.42 15.86
N LEU A 309 -18.22 -4.16 17.18
CA LEU A 309 -18.75 -5.06 18.20
C LEU A 309 -20.24 -4.83 18.46
N SER A 310 -20.96 -5.91 18.70
CA SER A 310 -22.34 -5.86 19.19
C SER A 310 -22.45 -5.25 20.60
N ALA A 311 -23.63 -4.81 21.01
CA ALA A 311 -23.86 -4.31 22.37
C ALA A 311 -23.52 -5.37 23.45
N ALA A 312 -23.82 -6.63 23.19
CA ALA A 312 -23.48 -7.74 24.11
C ALA A 312 -21.96 -7.92 24.25
N ALA A 313 -21.20 -7.84 23.11
CA ALA A 313 -19.75 -7.97 23.15
C ALA A 313 -19.04 -6.75 23.79
N ARG A 314 -19.69 -5.60 23.86
CA ARG A 314 -19.23 -4.41 24.60
C ARG A 314 -19.64 -4.40 26.07
N GLY A 315 -20.42 -5.40 26.51
CA GLY A 315 -20.90 -5.47 27.92
C GLY A 315 -19.82 -5.77 28.97
N PRO A 316 -18.93 -6.76 28.77
CA PRO A 316 -17.90 -7.09 29.76
C PRO A 316 -16.93 -5.94 30.00
N LEU A 317 -16.57 -5.71 31.29
CA LEU A 317 -15.63 -4.67 31.70
C LEU A 317 -14.42 -5.27 32.41
N VAL A 318 -13.22 -4.78 32.08
CA VAL A 318 -11.98 -5.02 32.82
C VAL A 318 -11.40 -3.67 33.24
N ARG A 319 -11.16 -3.46 34.51
CA ARG A 319 -10.74 -2.17 35.07
C ARG A 319 -11.63 -0.98 34.62
N GLY A 320 -12.92 -1.21 34.50
CA GLY A 320 -13.92 -0.18 34.18
C GLY A 320 -14.08 0.14 32.68
N ILE A 321 -13.29 -0.46 31.78
CA ILE A 321 -13.40 -0.26 30.31
C ILE A 321 -13.87 -1.53 29.62
N ASN A 322 -14.54 -1.39 28.48
CA ASN A 322 -14.99 -2.49 27.66
C ASN A 322 -13.96 -2.85 26.56
N LEU A 323 -14.22 -3.97 25.85
CA LEU A 323 -13.31 -4.45 24.80
C LEU A 323 -13.14 -3.42 23.66
N ALA A 324 -14.18 -2.67 23.29
CA ALA A 324 -14.08 -1.67 22.24
C ALA A 324 -13.12 -0.53 22.64
N GLU A 325 -13.27 -0.02 23.87
CA GLU A 325 -12.36 1.01 24.41
C GLU A 325 -10.93 0.49 24.50
N ALA A 326 -10.74 -0.77 24.93
CA ALA A 326 -9.42 -1.38 24.98
C ALA A 326 -8.78 -1.55 23.60
N THR A 327 -9.56 -1.79 22.53
CA THR A 327 -9.03 -1.87 21.17
C THR A 327 -8.70 -0.52 20.56
N GLN A 328 -9.26 0.57 21.05
CA GLN A 328 -8.94 1.93 20.62
C GLN A 328 -7.61 2.46 21.19
N MET A 329 -7.11 1.83 22.25
CA MET A 329 -5.78 2.14 22.79
C MET A 329 -4.70 1.86 21.73
N THR A 330 -3.67 2.69 21.73
CA THR A 330 -2.41 2.38 21.05
C THR A 330 -1.76 1.15 21.69
N LEU A 331 -0.83 0.52 20.98
CA LEU A 331 -0.13 -0.65 21.52
C LEU A 331 0.66 -0.31 22.80
N ASP A 332 1.28 0.90 22.84
CA ASP A 332 1.96 1.39 24.03
C ASP A 332 1.01 1.53 25.23
N GLU A 333 -0.13 2.17 25.04
CA GLU A 333 -1.16 2.34 26.07
C GLU A 333 -1.75 1.00 26.51
N ALA A 334 -2.04 0.10 25.55
CA ALA A 334 -2.56 -1.22 25.85
C ALA A 334 -1.58 -2.04 26.71
N CYS A 335 -0.28 -1.98 26.42
CA CYS A 335 0.77 -2.63 27.22
C CYS A 335 0.82 -2.06 28.66
N ALA A 336 0.77 -0.74 28.79
CA ALA A 336 0.77 -0.08 30.08
C ALA A 336 -0.50 -0.42 30.90
N TRP A 337 -1.67 -0.43 30.25
CA TRP A 337 -2.93 -0.80 30.87
C TRP A 337 -2.97 -2.26 31.31
N MET A 338 -2.47 -3.18 30.48
CA MET A 338 -2.40 -4.63 30.76
C MET A 338 -1.53 -4.94 31.97
N ALA A 339 -0.43 -4.22 32.17
CA ALA A 339 0.47 -4.43 33.31
C ALA A 339 -0.24 -4.28 34.67
N GLY A 340 -1.25 -3.42 34.77
CA GLY A 340 -1.99 -3.21 36.00
C GLY A 340 -3.26 -4.08 36.20
N VAL A 341 -3.58 -4.96 35.22
CA VAL A 341 -4.81 -5.79 35.29
C VAL A 341 -4.78 -6.79 36.42
N PRO A 342 -3.69 -7.56 36.68
CA PRO A 342 -3.70 -8.56 37.76
C PRO A 342 -3.90 -7.98 39.14
N GLU A 343 -3.43 -6.76 39.42
CA GLU A 343 -3.51 -6.12 40.72
C GLU A 343 -4.95 -5.78 41.14
N GLY A 344 -5.80 -5.45 40.15
CA GLY A 344 -7.21 -5.12 40.33
C GLY A 344 -8.14 -6.31 40.56
N LEU A 345 -7.61 -7.54 40.55
CA LEU A 345 -8.42 -8.77 40.64
C LEU A 345 -8.29 -9.50 41.98
N PRO A 346 -9.28 -10.33 42.35
CA PRO A 346 -9.18 -11.24 43.48
C PRO A 346 -7.90 -12.10 43.41
N ALA A 347 -7.30 -12.39 44.56
CA ALA A 347 -5.99 -13.05 44.65
C ALA A 347 -5.93 -14.37 43.88
N GLU A 348 -7.01 -15.16 43.92
CA GLU A 348 -7.12 -16.45 43.24
C GLU A 348 -7.18 -16.35 41.70
N MET A 349 -7.50 -15.18 41.15
CA MET A 349 -7.58 -14.96 39.71
C MET A 349 -6.30 -14.35 39.12
N ARG A 350 -5.44 -13.76 39.99
CA ARG A 350 -4.21 -13.06 39.57
C ARG A 350 -3.25 -13.93 38.74
N PRO A 351 -2.98 -15.22 39.06
CA PRO A 351 -2.07 -16.02 38.25
C PRO A 351 -2.54 -16.21 36.80
N MET A 352 -3.85 -16.44 36.59
CA MET A 352 -4.43 -16.57 35.25
C MET A 352 -4.35 -15.24 34.49
N ALA A 353 -4.74 -14.14 35.13
CA ALA A 353 -4.66 -12.82 34.54
C ALA A 353 -3.23 -12.48 34.16
N ALA A 354 -2.25 -12.75 35.01
CA ALA A 354 -0.84 -12.54 34.77
C ALA A 354 -0.35 -13.30 33.53
N SER A 355 -0.72 -14.58 33.40
CA SER A 355 -0.36 -15.42 32.27
C SER A 355 -0.92 -14.87 30.93
N ILE A 356 -2.18 -14.39 30.92
CA ILE A 356 -2.79 -13.78 29.73
C ILE A 356 -2.09 -12.47 29.38
N CYS A 357 -1.81 -11.62 30.38
CA CYS A 357 -1.10 -10.36 30.22
C CYS A 357 0.34 -10.58 29.70
N GLU A 358 1.05 -11.57 30.23
CA GLU A 358 2.40 -11.93 29.79
C GLU A 358 2.40 -12.40 28.32
N SER A 359 1.44 -13.23 27.92
CA SER A 359 1.25 -13.65 26.53
C SER A 359 1.02 -12.46 25.59
N PHE A 360 0.19 -11.50 26.00
CA PHE A 360 -0.01 -10.27 25.25
C PHE A 360 1.28 -9.46 25.14
N GLN A 361 1.94 -9.19 26.25
CA GLN A 361 3.15 -8.37 26.31
C GLN A 361 4.32 -8.98 25.53
N SER A 362 4.47 -10.32 25.56
CA SER A 362 5.51 -11.00 24.80
C SER A 362 5.34 -10.82 23.28
N THR A 363 4.09 -10.85 22.80
CA THR A 363 3.76 -10.57 21.39
C THR A 363 3.93 -9.08 21.07
N ALA A 364 3.49 -8.20 21.98
CA ALA A 364 3.56 -6.76 21.79
C ALA A 364 5.00 -6.23 21.76
N ARG A 365 5.91 -6.80 22.56
CA ARG A 365 7.31 -6.37 22.66
C ARG A 365 7.98 -6.28 21.27
N ARG A 366 7.81 -7.29 20.43
CA ARG A 366 8.42 -7.29 19.09
C ARG A 366 7.83 -6.23 18.17
N LEU A 367 6.52 -5.96 18.29
CA LEU A 367 5.87 -4.90 17.54
C LEU A 367 6.35 -3.52 18.01
N LEU A 368 6.59 -3.35 19.31
CA LEU A 368 7.15 -2.11 19.88
C LEU A 368 8.58 -1.87 19.40
N GLU A 369 9.43 -2.90 19.43
CA GLU A 369 10.80 -2.85 18.91
C GLU A 369 10.84 -2.48 17.42
N LEU A 370 9.84 -2.92 16.65
CA LEU A 370 9.66 -2.56 15.24
C LEU A 370 8.99 -1.18 15.05
N GLY A 371 8.79 -0.41 16.11
CA GLY A 371 8.27 0.95 16.05
C GLY A 371 6.77 1.05 15.72
N LEU A 372 5.95 0.05 16.09
CA LEU A 372 4.51 0.03 15.84
C LEU A 372 3.68 0.40 17.10
N GLY A 373 4.30 0.95 18.14
CA GLY A 373 3.67 1.30 19.42
C GLY A 373 2.50 2.29 19.29
N TYR A 374 2.54 3.16 18.32
CA TYR A 374 1.53 4.19 18.04
C TYR A 374 0.24 3.65 17.38
N LEU A 375 0.22 2.43 16.87
CA LEU A 375 -0.97 1.87 16.22
C LEU A 375 -2.01 1.42 17.24
N SER A 376 -3.26 1.84 17.06
CA SER A 376 -4.38 1.30 17.83
C SER A 376 -4.77 -0.10 17.33
N LEU A 377 -5.24 -0.94 18.25
CA LEU A 377 -5.56 -2.33 17.93
C LEU A 377 -6.78 -2.46 16.98
N ASP A 378 -7.67 -1.47 16.96
CA ASP A 378 -8.82 -1.39 16.07
C ASP A 378 -8.48 -0.80 14.68
N ARG A 379 -7.25 -0.28 14.47
CA ARG A 379 -6.80 0.29 13.19
C ARG A 379 -7.06 -0.70 12.06
N ALA A 380 -7.83 -0.27 11.05
CA ALA A 380 -8.16 -1.12 9.92
C ALA A 380 -6.89 -1.60 9.18
N GLY A 381 -6.76 -2.90 8.93
CA GLY A 381 -5.59 -3.47 8.27
C GLY A 381 -5.34 -2.91 6.86
N SER A 382 -6.39 -2.50 6.16
CA SER A 382 -6.31 -1.85 4.85
C SER A 382 -5.70 -0.45 4.89
N THR A 383 -5.69 0.22 6.05
CA THR A 383 -5.12 1.57 6.23
C THR A 383 -3.67 1.54 6.70
N LEU A 384 -3.12 0.35 6.96
CA LEU A 384 -1.71 0.20 7.28
C LEU A 384 -0.85 0.43 6.03
N SER A 385 0.25 1.14 6.18
CA SER A 385 1.26 1.29 5.13
C SER A 385 1.89 -0.06 4.77
N THR A 386 2.59 -0.13 3.65
CA THR A 386 3.28 -1.35 3.22
C THR A 386 4.31 -1.82 4.25
N GLY A 387 5.13 -0.89 4.77
CA GLY A 387 6.12 -1.19 5.81
C GLY A 387 5.49 -1.62 7.14
N GLU A 388 4.37 -0.99 7.57
CA GLU A 388 3.64 -1.43 8.78
C GLU A 388 3.12 -2.85 8.64
N ARG A 389 2.51 -3.20 7.48
CA ARG A 389 2.04 -4.58 7.22
C ARG A 389 3.17 -5.59 7.23
N GLN A 390 4.32 -5.26 6.63
CA GLN A 390 5.49 -6.13 6.59
C GLN A 390 6.03 -6.38 8.02
N ARG A 391 6.15 -5.33 8.84
CA ARG A 391 6.59 -5.43 10.24
C ARG A 391 5.66 -6.26 11.11
N VAL A 392 4.34 -6.12 10.94
CA VAL A 392 3.34 -6.98 11.60
C VAL A 392 3.54 -8.45 11.22
N GLN A 393 3.77 -8.73 9.93
CA GLN A 393 4.01 -10.09 9.44
C GLN A 393 5.32 -10.66 10.01
N LEU A 394 6.37 -9.85 10.05
CA LEU A 394 7.66 -10.23 10.63
C LEU A 394 7.53 -10.58 12.12
N ALA A 395 6.87 -9.72 12.92
CA ALA A 395 6.66 -9.99 14.34
C ALA A 395 5.88 -11.31 14.60
N ARG A 396 4.93 -11.65 13.71
CA ARG A 396 4.22 -12.95 13.78
C ARG A 396 5.13 -14.14 13.50
N SER A 397 6.06 -14.00 12.57
CA SER A 397 6.98 -15.09 12.19
C SER A 397 7.84 -15.53 13.36
N VAL A 398 8.33 -14.59 14.17
CA VAL A 398 9.15 -14.89 15.37
C VAL A 398 8.34 -15.58 16.46
N ARG A 399 7.07 -15.23 16.61
CA ARG A 399 6.20 -15.81 17.64
C ARG A 399 6.03 -17.33 17.50
N ASN A 400 6.06 -17.85 16.29
CA ASN A 400 5.76 -19.25 16.02
C ASN A 400 6.85 -20.23 16.49
N ARG A 401 8.03 -19.74 16.95
CA ARG A 401 9.17 -20.53 17.45
C ARG A 401 9.43 -21.78 16.61
N THR A 402 9.32 -21.63 15.29
CA THR A 402 9.70 -22.70 14.36
C THR A 402 11.22 -22.80 14.31
N THR A 403 11.76 -23.99 14.13
CA THR A 403 13.18 -24.24 13.98
C THR A 403 13.47 -24.91 12.64
N GLY A 404 14.66 -24.70 12.08
CA GLY A 404 15.05 -25.30 10.81
C GLY A 404 14.31 -24.74 9.60
N VAL A 405 13.86 -23.50 9.65
CA VAL A 405 13.16 -22.79 8.57
C VAL A 405 14.08 -21.75 7.94
N LEU A 406 13.98 -21.58 6.63
CA LEU A 406 14.60 -20.47 5.90
C LEU A 406 13.60 -19.33 5.78
N TYR A 407 13.91 -18.19 6.39
CA TYR A 407 13.16 -16.95 6.21
C TYR A 407 13.78 -16.14 5.08
N VAL A 408 13.02 -15.89 4.02
CA VAL A 408 13.43 -15.03 2.90
C VAL A 408 12.68 -13.71 3.01
N MET A 409 13.41 -12.62 3.22
CA MET A 409 12.84 -11.29 3.44
C MET A 409 13.23 -10.36 2.30
N ASP A 410 12.24 -9.74 1.67
CA ASP A 410 12.44 -8.81 0.56
C ASP A 410 12.23 -7.38 1.05
N GLU A 411 13.34 -6.62 1.15
CA GLU A 411 13.42 -5.24 1.62
C GLU A 411 12.72 -5.01 2.99
N PRO A 412 13.14 -5.73 4.06
CA PRO A 412 12.50 -5.60 5.37
C PRO A 412 12.68 -4.23 6.02
N SER A 413 13.59 -3.39 5.54
CA SER A 413 13.85 -2.01 5.98
C SER A 413 12.84 -0.98 5.48
N ILE A 414 11.94 -1.33 4.54
CA ILE A 414 11.01 -0.39 3.91
C ILE A 414 10.26 0.47 4.94
N GLY A 415 10.34 1.81 4.75
CA GLY A 415 9.64 2.79 5.59
C GLY A 415 10.09 2.78 7.06
N LEU A 416 11.26 2.20 7.36
CA LEU A 416 11.87 2.26 8.68
C LEU A 416 12.71 3.53 8.83
N HIS A 417 12.41 4.27 9.90
CA HIS A 417 13.32 5.30 10.37
C HIS A 417 14.60 4.66 10.96
N PRO A 418 15.77 5.27 10.82
CA PRO A 418 17.04 4.80 11.39
C PRO A 418 16.96 4.30 12.83
N ALA A 419 16.18 4.96 13.67
CA ALA A 419 15.97 4.58 15.07
C ALA A 419 15.32 3.20 15.27
N ASN A 420 14.69 2.62 14.26
CA ASN A 420 14.01 1.32 14.35
C ASN A 420 14.79 0.16 13.68
N VAL A 421 15.95 0.46 13.10
CA VAL A 421 16.78 -0.56 12.43
C VAL A 421 17.31 -1.60 13.44
N ASP A 422 17.74 -1.16 14.63
CA ASP A 422 18.21 -2.07 15.68
C ASP A 422 17.14 -3.07 16.14
N GLY A 423 15.87 -2.62 16.21
CA GLY A 423 14.74 -3.50 16.50
C GLY A 423 14.52 -4.55 15.42
N LEU A 424 14.64 -4.17 14.15
CA LEU A 424 14.56 -5.11 13.02
C LEU A 424 15.67 -6.14 13.07
N LEU A 425 16.92 -5.72 13.30
CA LEU A 425 18.07 -6.62 13.43
C LEU A 425 17.91 -7.55 14.64
N GLY A 426 17.38 -7.04 15.77
CA GLY A 426 17.07 -7.84 16.93
C GLY A 426 16.12 -8.98 16.62
N VAL A 427 15.04 -8.69 15.88
CA VAL A 427 14.07 -9.71 15.44
C VAL A 427 14.71 -10.77 14.54
N MET A 428 15.57 -10.38 13.60
CA MET A 428 16.28 -11.33 12.72
C MET A 428 17.25 -12.21 13.52
N ARG A 429 17.99 -11.63 14.47
CA ARG A 429 18.90 -12.37 15.35
C ARG A 429 18.17 -13.38 16.25
N ASP A 430 16.96 -13.05 16.71
CA ASP A 430 16.14 -14.02 17.45
C ASP A 430 15.71 -15.21 16.60
N LEU A 431 15.32 -14.98 15.33
CA LEU A 431 15.01 -16.09 14.40
C LEU A 431 16.21 -17.02 14.25
N ILE A 432 17.40 -16.48 14.14
CA ILE A 432 18.65 -17.28 14.04
C ILE A 432 18.92 -18.01 15.35
N ALA A 433 18.77 -17.34 16.50
CA ALA A 433 18.96 -17.95 17.82
C ALA A 433 17.96 -19.10 18.08
N ASP A 434 16.76 -19.05 17.49
CA ASP A 434 15.77 -20.12 17.49
C ASP A 434 16.11 -21.27 16.50
N GLY A 435 17.28 -21.24 15.86
CA GLY A 435 17.79 -22.32 14.98
C GLY A 435 17.28 -22.22 13.54
N ASN A 436 16.97 -21.03 13.06
CA ASN A 436 16.55 -20.76 11.69
C ASN A 436 17.67 -20.12 10.87
N SER A 437 17.44 -19.95 9.57
CA SER A 437 18.30 -19.20 8.65
C SER A 437 17.55 -18.00 8.10
N VAL A 438 18.22 -16.88 7.92
CA VAL A 438 17.61 -15.66 7.39
C VAL A 438 18.38 -15.19 6.15
N VAL A 439 17.68 -15.05 5.03
CA VAL A 439 18.19 -14.42 3.81
C VAL A 439 17.38 -13.17 3.58
N MET A 440 18.03 -12.01 3.56
CA MET A 440 17.38 -10.73 3.30
C MET A 440 17.92 -10.08 2.03
N VAL A 441 17.04 -9.55 1.22
CA VAL A 441 17.38 -8.60 0.14
C VAL A 441 17.22 -7.21 0.71
N ASP A 442 18.25 -6.41 0.74
CA ASP A 442 18.18 -5.05 1.25
C ASP A 442 19.20 -4.13 0.55
N HIS A 443 19.03 -2.83 0.72
CA HIS A 443 19.88 -1.77 0.16
C HIS A 443 20.49 -0.86 1.24
N ASP A 444 19.92 -0.88 2.45
CA ASP A 444 20.45 -0.09 3.58
C ASP A 444 21.80 -0.66 4.02
N THR A 445 22.84 0.17 3.86
CA THR A 445 24.22 -0.22 4.18
C THR A 445 24.40 -0.60 5.66
N ARG A 446 23.61 -0.04 6.58
CA ARG A 446 23.67 -0.36 8.02
C ARG A 446 23.14 -1.76 8.29
N ILE A 447 22.07 -2.16 7.56
CA ILE A 447 21.48 -3.49 7.67
C ILE A 447 22.41 -4.52 7.04
N LEU A 448 22.96 -4.21 5.86
CA LEU A 448 23.93 -5.08 5.19
C LEU A 448 25.21 -5.25 6.00
N ALA A 449 25.70 -4.18 6.66
CA ALA A 449 26.84 -4.25 7.55
C ALA A 449 26.63 -5.12 8.80
N ALA A 450 25.39 -5.38 9.20
CA ALA A 450 25.05 -6.27 10.31
C ALA A 450 24.87 -7.74 9.90
N ALA A 451 24.98 -8.07 8.61
CA ALA A 451 24.90 -9.45 8.12
C ALA A 451 26.15 -10.26 8.51
N ASP A 452 26.02 -11.57 8.62
CA ASP A 452 27.15 -12.48 8.82
C ASP A 452 27.83 -12.83 7.49
N HIS A 453 27.01 -12.90 6.41
CA HIS A 453 27.47 -13.21 5.05
C HIS A 453 26.72 -12.32 4.04
N LEU A 454 27.41 -11.89 3.00
CA LEU A 454 26.85 -11.10 1.90
C LEU A 454 26.99 -11.83 0.57
N VAL A 455 26.00 -11.69 -0.29
CA VAL A 455 26.03 -12.09 -1.71
C VAL A 455 25.64 -10.88 -2.54
N GLU A 456 26.55 -10.35 -3.34
CA GLU A 456 26.28 -9.20 -4.19
C GLU A 456 25.96 -9.65 -5.62
N MET A 457 24.79 -9.23 -6.10
CA MET A 457 24.30 -9.48 -7.44
C MET A 457 24.60 -8.30 -8.36
N GLY A 458 25.07 -8.56 -9.58
CA GLY A 458 25.45 -7.51 -10.51
C GLY A 458 25.94 -8.05 -11.84
N PRO A 459 26.87 -7.31 -12.51
CA PRO A 459 27.36 -5.96 -12.15
C PRO A 459 26.42 -4.81 -12.52
N ALA A 460 25.34 -5.09 -13.27
CA ALA A 460 24.40 -4.09 -13.77
C ALA A 460 22.95 -4.58 -13.63
N ALA A 461 22.01 -3.78 -14.10
CA ALA A 461 20.59 -4.13 -14.18
C ALA A 461 20.24 -4.94 -15.44
N GLY A 462 19.12 -5.66 -15.40
CA GLY A 462 18.53 -6.35 -16.55
C GLY A 462 19.48 -7.36 -17.22
N ALA A 463 19.62 -7.28 -18.55
CA ALA A 463 20.48 -8.16 -19.33
C ALA A 463 21.99 -8.03 -18.98
N GLY A 464 22.42 -6.90 -18.40
CA GLY A 464 23.78 -6.70 -17.94
C GLY A 464 24.08 -7.31 -16.56
N GLY A 465 23.03 -7.68 -15.80
CA GLY A 465 23.11 -8.26 -14.46
C GLY A 465 23.02 -9.78 -14.45
N GLY A 466 22.57 -10.32 -13.33
CA GLY A 466 22.24 -11.74 -13.15
C GLY A 466 23.41 -12.65 -12.81
N THR A 467 24.52 -12.10 -12.33
CA THR A 467 25.69 -12.86 -11.84
C THR A 467 26.03 -12.48 -10.40
N VAL A 468 26.72 -13.36 -9.68
CA VAL A 468 27.33 -13.04 -8.38
C VAL A 468 28.62 -12.26 -8.67
N VAL A 469 28.75 -11.06 -8.11
CA VAL A 469 29.92 -10.19 -8.24
C VAL A 469 30.91 -10.42 -7.10
N ALA A 470 30.38 -10.50 -5.89
CA ALA A 470 31.13 -10.73 -4.66
C ALA A 470 30.32 -11.57 -3.68
N GLN A 471 30.98 -12.41 -2.88
CA GLN A 471 30.36 -13.13 -1.77
C GLN A 471 31.37 -13.35 -0.66
N GLY A 472 30.91 -13.43 0.58
CA GLY A 472 31.74 -13.65 1.76
C GLY A 472 31.28 -12.85 2.96
N GLY A 473 32.13 -12.75 3.99
CA GLY A 473 31.88 -11.85 5.11
C GLY A 473 31.81 -10.39 4.67
N VAL A 474 31.20 -9.53 5.51
CA VAL A 474 31.05 -8.08 5.18
C VAL A 474 32.38 -7.43 4.81
N ASP A 475 33.45 -7.70 5.57
CA ASP A 475 34.80 -7.16 5.32
C ASP A 475 35.40 -7.65 3.99
N GLU A 476 35.12 -8.91 3.61
CA GLU A 476 35.58 -9.49 2.36
C GLU A 476 34.91 -8.81 1.16
N VAL A 477 33.58 -8.62 1.22
CA VAL A 477 32.83 -7.91 0.18
C VAL A 477 33.21 -6.44 0.13
N ALA A 478 33.42 -5.79 1.29
CA ALA A 478 33.88 -4.40 1.36
C ALA A 478 35.27 -4.18 0.77
N ALA A 479 36.12 -5.19 0.77
CA ALA A 479 37.46 -5.16 0.19
C ALA A 479 37.53 -5.61 -1.29
N CYS A 480 36.45 -6.23 -1.81
CA CYS A 480 36.39 -6.75 -3.18
C CYS A 480 36.37 -5.61 -4.20
N PRO A 481 37.33 -5.54 -5.15
CA PRO A 481 37.38 -4.42 -6.12
C PRO A 481 36.20 -4.40 -7.09
N GLU A 482 35.59 -5.54 -7.37
CA GLU A 482 34.45 -5.68 -8.26
C GLU A 482 33.13 -5.31 -7.59
N SER A 483 33.10 -5.24 -6.24
CA SER A 483 31.91 -4.93 -5.47
C SER A 483 31.47 -3.48 -5.68
N LEU A 484 30.20 -3.29 -6.00
CA LEU A 484 29.57 -1.97 -6.12
C LEU A 484 29.11 -1.42 -4.77
N ILE A 485 28.71 -2.31 -3.83
CA ILE A 485 28.29 -1.93 -2.49
C ILE A 485 29.48 -1.77 -1.53
N GLY A 486 30.58 -2.47 -1.75
CA GLY A 486 31.76 -2.52 -0.89
C GLY A 486 32.33 -1.14 -0.52
N PRO A 487 32.49 -0.20 -1.47
CA PRO A 487 32.95 1.18 -1.16
C PRO A 487 32.04 1.92 -0.18
N TYR A 488 30.70 1.68 -0.22
CA TYR A 488 29.72 2.28 0.70
C TYR A 488 29.77 1.59 2.08
N LEU A 489 29.90 0.26 2.13
CA LEU A 489 30.04 -0.50 3.38
C LEU A 489 31.31 -0.10 4.14
N SER A 490 32.41 0.10 3.43
CA SER A 490 33.68 0.53 4.04
C SER A 490 33.73 2.02 4.38
N GLY A 491 32.70 2.80 4.04
CA GLY A 491 32.67 4.26 4.21
C GLY A 491 33.64 5.02 3.29
N LYS A 492 34.31 4.34 2.34
CA LYS A 492 35.22 4.97 1.36
C LYS A 492 34.46 5.82 0.35
N LYS A 493 33.22 5.47 0.06
CA LYS A 493 32.31 6.22 -0.79
C LYS A 493 31.03 6.56 -0.01
N ARG A 494 30.51 7.75 -0.22
CA ARG A 494 29.18 8.19 0.19
C ARG A 494 28.45 8.66 -1.04
N VAL A 495 27.12 8.78 -0.95
CA VAL A 495 26.31 9.40 -2.01
C VAL A 495 26.81 10.82 -2.23
N GLU A 496 27.14 11.15 -3.50
CA GLU A 496 27.74 12.45 -3.83
C GLU A 496 26.77 13.59 -3.48
N ALA A 497 27.33 14.62 -2.82
CA ALA A 497 26.57 15.80 -2.45
C ALA A 497 26.21 16.60 -3.71
N ARG A 498 24.91 16.88 -3.89
CA ARG A 498 24.45 17.83 -4.90
C ARG A 498 24.80 19.28 -4.44
N PRO A 499 24.92 20.23 -5.38
CA PRO A 499 25.02 21.64 -5.00
C PRO A 499 23.72 22.07 -4.28
N ARG A 500 23.85 22.55 -3.04
CA ARG A 500 22.73 23.02 -2.22
C ARG A 500 22.71 24.54 -2.15
N THR A 501 21.51 25.09 -1.96
CA THR A 501 21.35 26.53 -1.76
C THR A 501 21.86 26.95 -0.37
N ALA A 502 22.54 28.09 -0.29
CA ALA A 502 22.95 28.66 1.00
C ALA A 502 21.72 28.96 1.88
N ALA A 503 21.91 28.88 3.21
CA ALA A 503 20.79 29.08 4.14
C ALA A 503 20.16 30.49 4.03
N ASP A 504 20.95 31.50 3.76
CA ASP A 504 20.50 32.89 3.62
C ASP A 504 19.67 33.13 2.36
N ASP A 505 19.91 32.33 1.28
CA ASP A 505 19.23 32.46 -0.01
C ASP A 505 18.07 31.47 -0.17
N MET A 506 17.72 30.74 0.93
CA MET A 506 16.77 29.62 0.87
C MET A 506 15.39 30.02 0.34
N PHE A 507 14.89 31.17 0.73
CA PHE A 507 13.55 31.66 0.39
C PHE A 507 13.53 32.75 -0.70
N ASP A 508 14.62 32.99 -1.41
CA ASP A 508 14.73 34.05 -2.45
C ASP A 508 13.72 33.87 -3.59
N LEU A 509 13.35 32.63 -3.94
CA LEU A 509 12.37 32.31 -4.99
C LEU A 509 10.91 32.33 -4.49
N GLY A 510 10.71 32.56 -3.18
CA GLY A 510 9.40 32.58 -2.54
C GLY A 510 9.24 31.52 -1.45
N ARG A 511 8.13 31.64 -0.72
CA ARG A 511 7.78 30.80 0.42
C ARG A 511 6.35 30.29 0.29
N ILE A 512 6.17 29.00 0.25
CA ILE A 512 4.85 28.39 0.42
C ILE A 512 4.61 28.30 1.94
N HIS A 513 3.60 29.02 2.44
CA HIS A 513 3.24 29.04 3.84
C HIS A 513 1.93 28.31 4.10
N LEU A 514 1.93 27.34 5.00
CA LEU A 514 0.77 26.51 5.35
C LEU A 514 0.47 26.63 6.84
N GLU A 515 -0.79 26.96 7.18
CA GLU A 515 -1.31 26.88 8.54
C GLU A 515 -2.44 25.83 8.61
N SER A 516 -2.34 24.89 9.56
CA SER A 516 -3.33 23.83 9.77
C SER A 516 -3.80 23.79 11.22
N SER A 517 -5.11 23.59 11.40
CA SER A 517 -5.72 23.32 12.71
C SER A 517 -5.45 21.93 13.24
N GLY A 518 -4.77 21.10 12.45
CA GLY A 518 -4.48 19.72 12.74
C GLY A 518 -5.42 18.73 12.05
N LEU A 519 -4.92 17.51 11.82
CA LEU A 519 -5.65 16.40 11.24
C LEU A 519 -5.09 15.09 11.80
N HIS A 520 -5.95 14.15 12.19
CA HIS A 520 -5.55 12.91 12.84
C HIS A 520 -4.65 13.16 14.06
N THR A 521 -3.43 12.63 14.06
CA THR A 521 -2.43 12.84 15.12
C THR A 521 -1.62 14.12 14.94
N VAL A 522 -1.69 14.77 13.76
CA VAL A 522 -0.99 16.03 13.50
C VAL A 522 -1.71 17.15 14.25
N ARG A 523 -0.95 17.83 15.12
CA ARG A 523 -1.42 18.96 15.92
C ARG A 523 -1.48 20.25 15.10
N PRO A 524 -2.14 21.30 15.58
CA PRO A 524 -2.07 22.60 14.92
C PRO A 524 -0.63 23.03 14.72
N LEU A 525 -0.27 23.37 13.49
CA LEU A 525 1.08 23.74 13.10
C LEU A 525 1.08 24.76 11.95
N CYS A 526 2.21 25.46 11.81
CA CYS A 526 2.59 26.15 10.60
C CYS A 526 3.86 25.53 10.01
N ALA A 527 3.96 25.52 8.67
CA ALA A 527 5.12 25.02 7.95
C ALA A 527 5.44 25.93 6.76
N ASP A 528 6.73 26.24 6.61
CA ASP A 528 7.26 26.98 5.47
C ASP A 528 8.05 26.06 4.57
N VAL A 529 7.69 26.05 3.28
CA VAL A 529 8.36 25.28 2.23
C VAL A 529 9.03 26.28 1.26
N PRO A 530 10.35 26.26 1.09
CA PRO A 530 11.03 27.16 0.14
C PRO A 530 10.69 26.74 -1.29
N LYS A 531 10.29 27.73 -2.12
CA LYS A 531 9.95 27.53 -3.52
C LYS A 531 11.22 27.29 -4.36
N GLY A 532 11.12 26.39 -5.37
CA GLY A 532 12.22 26.10 -6.27
C GLY A 532 13.41 25.39 -5.58
N ARG A 533 13.15 24.59 -4.56
CA ARG A 533 14.15 23.86 -3.76
C ARG A 533 13.77 22.40 -3.60
N LEU A 534 14.76 21.57 -3.21
CA LEU A 534 14.52 20.19 -2.77
C LEU A 534 14.28 20.18 -1.26
N VAL A 535 13.08 19.79 -0.85
CA VAL A 535 12.65 19.77 0.56
C VAL A 535 12.39 18.33 1.00
N ALA A 536 13.04 17.89 2.06
CA ALA A 536 12.79 16.60 2.70
C ALA A 536 11.88 16.77 3.91
N VAL A 537 10.80 15.97 3.96
CA VAL A 537 9.95 15.85 5.16
C VAL A 537 10.24 14.50 5.80
N THR A 538 10.82 14.53 6.99
CA THR A 538 11.34 13.36 7.69
C THR A 538 10.75 13.22 9.09
N GLY A 539 11.17 12.20 9.82
CA GLY A 539 10.75 11.90 11.20
C GLY A 539 10.41 10.42 11.40
N VAL A 540 10.27 10.01 12.64
CA VAL A 540 9.96 8.62 13.01
C VAL A 540 8.65 8.11 12.40
N SER A 541 8.48 6.79 12.32
CA SER A 541 7.22 6.19 11.83
C SER A 541 6.03 6.66 12.68
N GLY A 542 4.92 7.04 12.03
CA GLY A 542 3.73 7.54 12.73
C GLY A 542 3.82 8.98 13.23
N SER A 543 4.88 9.75 12.94
CA SER A 543 5.03 11.16 13.36
C SER A 543 4.11 12.14 12.62
N GLY A 544 3.38 11.69 11.58
CA GLY A 544 2.42 12.51 10.85
C GLY A 544 2.93 13.08 9.51
N LYS A 545 4.07 12.62 8.98
CA LYS A 545 4.63 13.06 7.68
C LYS A 545 3.62 12.97 6.53
N THR A 546 3.04 11.79 6.34
CA THR A 546 2.04 11.52 5.28
C THR A 546 0.82 12.43 5.44
N THR A 547 0.34 12.63 6.66
CA THR A 547 -0.79 13.52 6.94
C THR A 547 -0.45 14.98 6.62
N LEU A 548 0.76 15.45 7.01
CA LEU A 548 1.20 16.82 6.69
C LEU A 548 1.33 17.02 5.17
N VAL A 549 1.97 16.09 4.47
CA VAL A 549 2.29 16.27 3.04
C VAL A 549 1.12 15.85 2.16
N LEU A 550 0.66 14.58 2.25
CA LEU A 550 -0.29 14.02 1.30
C LEU A 550 -1.75 14.39 1.60
N GLU A 551 -2.11 14.55 2.89
CA GLU A 551 -3.49 14.83 3.28
C GLU A 551 -3.75 16.31 3.58
N THR A 552 -2.69 17.14 3.76
CA THR A 552 -2.84 18.57 4.07
C THR A 552 -2.22 19.46 2.97
N LEU A 553 -0.89 19.40 2.72
CA LEU A 553 -0.20 20.29 1.79
C LEU A 553 -0.66 20.06 0.33
N VAL A 554 -0.68 18.82 -0.14
CA VAL A 554 -1.06 18.48 -1.52
C VAL A 554 -2.51 18.87 -1.82
N PRO A 555 -3.52 18.51 -1.02
CA PRO A 555 -4.89 18.94 -1.26
C PRO A 555 -5.08 20.47 -1.18
N ALA A 556 -4.37 21.14 -0.26
CA ALA A 556 -4.44 22.59 -0.11
C ALA A 556 -3.90 23.33 -1.35
N LEU A 557 -2.71 22.91 -1.84
CA LEU A 557 -2.11 23.47 -3.06
C LEU A 557 -2.94 23.14 -4.30
N ALA A 558 -3.51 21.95 -4.41
CA ALA A 558 -4.38 21.55 -5.51
C ALA A 558 -5.66 22.41 -5.55
N ALA A 559 -6.29 22.62 -4.39
CA ALA A 559 -7.48 23.47 -4.27
C ALA A 559 -7.16 24.92 -4.64
N ALA A 560 -6.04 25.47 -4.15
CA ALA A 560 -5.60 26.82 -4.49
C ALA A 560 -5.34 26.98 -6.01
N ALA A 561 -4.66 26.01 -6.63
CA ALA A 561 -4.41 26.01 -8.07
C ALA A 561 -5.70 25.90 -8.92
N ALA A 562 -6.71 25.20 -8.43
CA ALA A 562 -8.02 25.06 -9.07
C ALA A 562 -8.99 26.22 -8.75
N GLY A 563 -8.67 27.09 -7.79
CA GLY A 563 -9.56 28.13 -7.28
C GLY A 563 -10.74 27.56 -6.46
N GLU A 564 -10.54 26.40 -5.85
CA GLU A 564 -11.51 25.71 -5.02
C GLU A 564 -11.31 26.06 -3.53
N PRO A 565 -12.34 25.85 -2.66
CA PRO A 565 -12.20 26.04 -1.22
C PRO A 565 -11.10 25.14 -0.64
N LEU A 566 -10.31 25.68 0.29
CA LEU A 566 -9.30 24.91 1.02
C LEU A 566 -9.95 23.80 1.86
N PRO A 567 -9.23 22.68 2.12
CA PRO A 567 -9.69 21.66 3.04
C PRO A 567 -10.01 22.23 4.42
N ALA A 568 -11.05 21.72 5.09
CA ALA A 568 -11.59 22.29 6.33
C ALA A 568 -10.58 22.44 7.49
N HIS A 569 -9.52 21.63 7.49
CA HIS A 569 -8.46 21.67 8.50
C HIS A 569 -7.30 22.62 8.12
N VAL A 570 -7.31 23.21 6.93
CA VAL A 570 -6.34 24.22 6.49
C VAL A 570 -6.87 25.60 6.81
N MET A 571 -6.18 26.31 7.69
CA MET A 571 -6.59 27.64 8.17
C MET A 571 -6.12 28.75 7.22
N ALA A 572 -4.90 28.63 6.70
CA ALA A 572 -4.31 29.57 5.75
C ALA A 572 -3.33 28.87 4.83
N LEU A 573 -3.25 29.32 3.59
CA LEU A 573 -2.27 28.91 2.59
C LEU A 573 -1.83 30.11 1.76
N ASP A 574 -0.52 30.41 1.75
CA ASP A 574 0.11 31.19 0.68
C ASP A 574 0.83 30.22 -0.25
N ALA A 575 0.28 30.01 -1.42
CA ALA A 575 0.84 29.07 -2.40
C ALA A 575 2.02 29.64 -3.21
N ALA A 576 2.44 30.89 -2.98
CA ALA A 576 3.56 31.54 -3.68
C ALA A 576 3.50 31.42 -5.22
N GLY A 577 2.30 31.43 -5.80
CA GLY A 577 2.10 31.32 -7.25
C GLY A 577 2.24 29.92 -7.83
N VAL A 578 2.19 28.86 -7.01
CA VAL A 578 2.15 27.46 -7.48
C VAL A 578 0.93 27.24 -8.37
N SER A 579 1.16 26.78 -9.60
CA SER A 579 0.13 26.57 -10.61
C SER A 579 -0.31 25.12 -10.76
N ARG A 580 0.53 24.16 -10.30
CA ARG A 580 0.27 22.73 -10.47
C ARG A 580 0.97 21.91 -9.36
N VAL A 581 0.27 20.87 -8.90
CA VAL A 581 0.81 19.88 -7.96
C VAL A 581 0.79 18.51 -8.61
N ASN A 582 1.92 17.81 -8.56
CA ASN A 582 2.08 16.46 -9.09
C ASN A 582 2.47 15.53 -7.93
N LEU A 583 1.56 14.63 -7.57
CA LEU A 583 1.85 13.58 -6.58
C LEU A 583 2.40 12.33 -7.28
N VAL A 584 3.58 11.90 -6.88
CA VAL A 584 4.28 10.70 -7.37
C VAL A 584 4.45 9.73 -6.20
N ASP A 585 3.48 8.89 -5.99
CA ASP A 585 3.44 7.89 -4.92
C ASP A 585 3.75 6.48 -5.43
N ALA A 586 3.97 5.53 -4.51
CA ALA A 586 4.26 4.13 -4.80
C ALA A 586 3.01 3.30 -5.19
N THR A 587 1.84 3.92 -5.40
CA THR A 587 0.64 3.18 -5.83
C THR A 587 0.88 2.52 -7.19
N PRO A 588 0.44 1.27 -7.39
CA PRO A 588 0.62 0.57 -8.66
C PRO A 588 0.08 1.37 -9.84
N ILE A 589 0.84 1.40 -10.93
CA ILE A 589 0.42 2.00 -12.18
C ILE A 589 -0.53 1.05 -12.89
N GLY A 590 -1.82 1.29 -12.79
CA GLY A 590 -2.85 0.48 -13.44
C GLY A 590 -3.01 -0.92 -12.83
N THR A 591 -4.21 -1.43 -12.87
CA THR A 591 -4.55 -2.81 -12.44
C THR A 591 -4.64 -3.78 -13.62
N ASN A 592 -4.41 -3.29 -14.85
CA ASN A 592 -4.63 -4.03 -16.07
C ASN A 592 -3.29 -4.43 -16.70
N VAL A 593 -3.08 -5.73 -16.89
CA VAL A 593 -1.92 -6.31 -17.59
C VAL A 593 -1.73 -5.77 -19.03
N ARG A 594 -2.73 -5.09 -19.59
CA ARG A 594 -2.64 -4.42 -20.90
C ARG A 594 -1.86 -3.09 -20.87
N SER A 595 -1.60 -2.52 -19.70
CA SER A 595 -0.73 -1.37 -19.55
C SER A 595 0.73 -1.84 -19.58
N THR A 596 1.55 -1.26 -20.44
CA THR A 596 2.98 -1.54 -20.53
C THR A 596 3.80 -0.25 -20.34
N VAL A 597 5.11 -0.38 -20.12
CA VAL A 597 6.04 0.75 -20.04
C VAL A 597 5.85 1.68 -21.24
N ALA A 598 5.85 1.12 -22.46
CA ALA A 598 5.70 1.92 -23.69
C ALA A 598 4.33 2.60 -23.81
N THR A 599 3.24 1.98 -23.32
CA THR A 599 1.91 2.62 -23.35
C THR A 599 1.81 3.74 -22.34
N TYR A 600 2.31 3.51 -21.13
CA TYR A 600 2.22 4.49 -20.05
C TYR A 600 2.98 5.78 -20.38
N CYS A 601 4.20 5.68 -20.91
CA CYS A 601 5.00 6.83 -21.35
C CYS A 601 4.55 7.40 -22.72
N GLY A 602 3.55 6.80 -23.36
CA GLY A 602 3.06 7.25 -24.65
C GLY A 602 4.06 7.04 -25.80
N VAL A 603 5.08 6.20 -25.63
CA VAL A 603 6.04 5.81 -26.68
C VAL A 603 5.37 4.96 -27.72
N LEU A 604 4.49 4.03 -27.31
CA LEU A 604 3.78 3.14 -28.24
C LEU A 604 2.95 3.92 -29.27
N ASP A 605 2.37 5.07 -28.92
CA ASP A 605 1.60 5.89 -29.86
C ASP A 605 2.48 6.52 -30.93
N ASP A 606 3.71 6.90 -30.61
CA ASP A 606 4.68 7.40 -31.57
C ASP A 606 5.17 6.27 -32.48
N LEU A 607 5.42 5.07 -31.93
CA LEU A 607 5.81 3.89 -32.69
C LEU A 607 4.69 3.45 -33.65
N ARG A 608 3.45 3.33 -33.20
CA ARG A 608 2.29 2.96 -34.03
C ARG A 608 2.15 3.88 -35.25
N ARG A 609 2.36 5.19 -35.06
CA ARG A 609 2.36 6.17 -36.15
C ARG A 609 3.53 5.98 -37.13
N ALA A 610 4.69 5.58 -36.60
CA ALA A 610 5.86 5.32 -37.44
C ALA A 610 5.70 4.04 -38.28
N TYR A 611 5.26 2.94 -37.67
CA TYR A 611 5.05 1.67 -38.37
C TYR A 611 3.94 1.74 -39.41
N ALA A 612 2.86 2.49 -39.17
CA ALA A 612 1.79 2.70 -40.15
C ALA A 612 2.24 3.46 -41.41
N ARG A 613 3.42 4.09 -41.36
CA ARG A 613 3.99 4.81 -42.53
C ARG A 613 4.93 3.94 -43.36
N THR A 614 5.25 2.72 -42.98
CA THR A 614 6.07 1.79 -43.78
C THR A 614 5.32 1.33 -45.01
N ASP A 615 6.05 0.95 -46.04
CA ASP A 615 5.44 0.51 -47.30
C ASP A 615 4.65 -0.78 -47.10
N ALA A 616 5.20 -1.75 -46.38
CA ALA A 616 4.49 -2.98 -46.02
C ALA A 616 3.15 -2.73 -45.28
N ALA A 617 3.10 -1.73 -44.39
CA ALA A 617 1.84 -1.38 -43.70
C ALA A 617 0.84 -0.74 -44.68
N ARG A 618 1.31 0.12 -45.60
CA ARG A 618 0.46 0.76 -46.63
C ARG A 618 -0.11 -0.25 -47.58
N GLU A 619 0.73 -1.16 -48.09
CA GLU A 619 0.31 -2.25 -48.99
C GLU A 619 -0.73 -3.16 -48.34
N ALA A 620 -0.56 -3.49 -47.05
CA ALA A 620 -1.52 -4.27 -46.29
C ALA A 620 -2.76 -3.48 -45.77
N GLY A 621 -2.80 -2.17 -46.01
CA GLY A 621 -3.87 -1.28 -45.60
C GLY A 621 -3.96 -1.06 -44.08
N TYR A 622 -2.83 -1.22 -43.37
CA TYR A 622 -2.78 -1.01 -41.91
C TYR A 622 -2.62 0.47 -41.56
N LYS A 623 -3.43 0.92 -40.58
CA LYS A 623 -3.38 2.25 -40.00
C LYS A 623 -2.76 2.20 -38.57
N ALA A 624 -2.41 3.35 -38.01
CA ALA A 624 -1.85 3.41 -36.65
C ALA A 624 -2.72 2.72 -35.57
N GLY A 625 -4.05 2.71 -35.75
CA GLY A 625 -4.99 1.98 -34.87
C GLY A 625 -4.81 0.48 -34.90
N ASP A 626 -4.45 -0.09 -36.04
CA ASP A 626 -4.30 -1.55 -36.24
C ASP A 626 -3.10 -2.13 -35.46
N PHE A 627 -2.09 -1.30 -35.16
CA PHE A 627 -0.94 -1.63 -34.32
C PHE A 627 -1.21 -1.54 -32.81
N SER A 628 -2.46 -1.30 -32.39
CA SER A 628 -2.82 -1.37 -30.98
C SER A 628 -3.08 -2.81 -30.58
N TYR A 629 -2.32 -3.37 -29.65
CA TYR A 629 -2.61 -4.70 -29.11
C TYR A 629 -3.87 -4.73 -28.22
N ASN A 630 -4.44 -3.56 -27.87
CA ASN A 630 -5.70 -3.48 -27.10
C ASN A 630 -6.93 -3.58 -28.00
N THR A 631 -6.92 -2.95 -29.18
CA THR A 631 -8.11 -2.80 -30.03
C THR A 631 -7.83 -3.02 -31.51
N GLY A 632 -6.56 -3.14 -31.92
CA GLY A 632 -6.16 -3.19 -33.34
C GLY A 632 -6.30 -4.60 -33.95
N ARG A 633 -6.29 -4.65 -35.27
CA ARG A 633 -6.38 -5.92 -36.05
C ARG A 633 -5.14 -6.80 -35.94
N LEU A 634 -3.99 -6.23 -35.59
CA LEU A 634 -2.73 -6.94 -35.46
C LEU A 634 -2.50 -7.54 -34.06
N ARG A 635 -3.45 -7.44 -33.14
CA ARG A 635 -3.40 -8.08 -31.82
C ARG A 635 -3.44 -9.60 -31.92
N CYS A 636 -2.88 -10.30 -30.99
CA CYS A 636 -2.97 -11.75 -30.90
C CYS A 636 -4.42 -12.18 -30.66
N PRO A 637 -4.97 -13.06 -31.52
CA PRO A 637 -6.37 -13.49 -31.38
C PRO A 637 -6.59 -14.46 -30.22
N ILE A 638 -5.54 -15.15 -29.75
CA ILE A 638 -5.64 -16.16 -28.68
C ILE A 638 -5.74 -15.50 -27.31
N CYS A 639 -4.80 -14.58 -26.98
CA CYS A 639 -4.82 -13.89 -25.70
C CYS A 639 -5.52 -12.53 -25.73
N ASP A 640 -6.09 -12.15 -26.86
CA ASP A 640 -6.75 -10.84 -27.07
C ASP A 640 -5.87 -9.64 -26.66
N GLY A 641 -4.54 -9.78 -26.88
CA GLY A 641 -3.55 -8.73 -26.61
C GLY A 641 -3.10 -8.60 -25.15
N THR A 642 -3.44 -9.54 -24.26
CA THR A 642 -2.92 -9.56 -22.88
C THR A 642 -1.49 -10.09 -22.80
N GLY A 643 -1.07 -10.91 -23.78
CA GLY A 643 0.21 -11.62 -23.77
C GLY A 643 0.18 -12.90 -22.93
N GLN A 644 -0.83 -13.07 -22.07
CA GLN A 644 -0.96 -14.18 -21.14
C GLN A 644 -2.35 -14.84 -21.26
N ILE A 645 -2.46 -16.07 -20.85
CA ILE A 645 -3.70 -16.83 -20.74
C ILE A 645 -3.84 -17.24 -19.29
N SER A 646 -4.93 -16.83 -18.65
CA SER A 646 -5.31 -17.32 -17.33
C SER A 646 -5.97 -18.69 -17.46
N LEU A 647 -5.38 -19.69 -16.83
CA LEU A 647 -5.96 -21.02 -16.74
C LEU A 647 -6.76 -21.11 -15.45
N ASP A 648 -8.10 -21.13 -15.59
CA ASP A 648 -9.00 -21.52 -14.50
C ASP A 648 -8.82 -23.03 -14.21
N VAL A 649 -7.98 -23.32 -13.25
CA VAL A 649 -7.80 -24.70 -12.76
C VAL A 649 -8.71 -24.89 -11.57
N GLN A 650 -9.85 -25.57 -11.75
CA GLN A 650 -10.80 -25.87 -10.69
C GLN A 650 -10.05 -26.28 -9.40
N PHE A 651 -10.26 -25.53 -8.32
CA PHE A 651 -9.66 -25.70 -6.98
C PHE A 651 -8.19 -25.28 -6.81
N LEU A 652 -7.57 -24.61 -7.80
CA LEU A 652 -6.27 -23.93 -7.66
C LEU A 652 -6.44 -22.43 -7.93
N PRO A 653 -5.54 -21.58 -7.46
CA PRO A 653 -5.46 -20.19 -7.92
C PRO A 653 -5.27 -20.16 -9.43
N ASP A 654 -5.90 -19.19 -10.10
CA ASP A 654 -5.69 -18.98 -11.54
C ASP A 654 -4.20 -18.88 -11.83
N VAL A 655 -3.73 -19.65 -12.79
CA VAL A 655 -2.33 -19.66 -13.23
C VAL A 655 -2.25 -18.91 -14.56
N ASP A 656 -1.55 -17.79 -14.53
CA ASP A 656 -1.24 -17.04 -15.76
C ASP A 656 -0.01 -17.67 -16.43
N ILE A 657 -0.17 -18.07 -17.67
CA ILE A 657 0.91 -18.56 -18.51
C ILE A 657 1.09 -17.67 -19.73
N ASP A 658 2.31 -17.57 -20.23
CA ASP A 658 2.57 -16.88 -21.48
C ASP A 658 1.74 -17.49 -22.61
N CYS A 659 1.14 -16.65 -23.42
CA CYS A 659 0.34 -17.10 -24.56
C CYS A 659 1.20 -17.94 -25.51
N PRO A 660 0.85 -19.20 -25.79
CA PRO A 660 1.67 -20.09 -26.63
C PRO A 660 1.78 -19.63 -28.09
N ASP A 661 0.81 -18.83 -28.57
CA ASP A 661 0.80 -18.32 -29.93
C ASP A 661 1.73 -17.11 -30.08
N CYS A 662 1.54 -16.07 -29.27
CA CYS A 662 2.31 -14.83 -29.37
C CYS A 662 3.55 -14.78 -28.46
N ARG A 663 3.75 -15.74 -27.56
CA ARG A 663 4.89 -15.81 -26.63
C ARG A 663 5.09 -14.48 -25.90
N ALA A 664 4.04 -14.01 -25.25
CA ALA A 664 3.95 -12.73 -24.52
C ALA A 664 4.07 -11.45 -25.38
N SER A 665 4.32 -11.51 -26.69
CA SER A 665 4.47 -10.34 -27.57
C SER A 665 3.19 -9.52 -27.72
N ARG A 666 2.01 -10.08 -27.38
CA ARG A 666 0.65 -9.46 -27.48
C ARG A 666 0.15 -9.30 -28.93
N TYR A 667 0.97 -9.57 -29.92
CA TYR A 667 0.69 -9.38 -31.34
C TYR A 667 0.53 -10.71 -32.07
N GLY A 668 -0.33 -10.73 -33.09
CA GLY A 668 -0.46 -11.86 -34.01
C GLY A 668 0.67 -11.89 -35.03
N ALA A 669 0.84 -13.03 -35.70
CA ALA A 669 1.92 -13.27 -36.64
C ALA A 669 2.03 -12.21 -37.79
N ALA A 670 0.93 -11.61 -38.21
CA ALA A 670 0.91 -10.57 -39.23
C ALA A 670 1.68 -9.30 -38.85
N ALA A 671 1.79 -9.00 -37.55
CA ALA A 671 2.55 -7.85 -37.06
C ALA A 671 4.06 -8.01 -37.27
N ALA A 672 4.57 -9.23 -37.22
CA ALA A 672 5.99 -9.54 -37.48
C ALA A 672 6.42 -9.26 -38.95
N GLY A 673 5.46 -9.30 -39.89
CA GLY A 673 5.70 -8.99 -41.31
C GLY A 673 5.91 -7.49 -41.58
N VAL A 674 5.48 -6.61 -40.70
CA VAL A 674 5.63 -5.16 -40.84
C VAL A 674 6.90 -4.72 -40.11
N ARG A 675 7.98 -4.52 -40.86
CA ARG A 675 9.29 -4.12 -40.39
C ARG A 675 9.59 -2.67 -40.70
N ARG A 676 10.29 -2.00 -39.78
CA ARG A 676 10.74 -0.62 -39.95
C ARG A 676 12.27 -0.56 -39.81
N ALA A 677 12.95 -0.14 -40.85
CA ALA A 677 14.36 0.24 -40.78
C ALA A 677 14.48 1.70 -40.30
N GLU A 678 15.58 2.00 -39.66
CA GLU A 678 15.95 3.38 -39.33
C GLU A 678 16.29 4.11 -40.66
N LYS A 679 16.09 5.44 -40.63
CA LYS A 679 16.38 6.27 -41.80
C LYS A 679 17.90 6.26 -42.08
N GLY A 680 18.33 5.60 -43.14
CA GLY A 680 19.73 5.50 -43.52
C GLY A 680 20.44 4.22 -43.06
N ALA A 681 19.74 3.26 -42.43
CA ALA A 681 20.32 1.96 -42.09
C ALA A 681 20.12 0.95 -43.22
N ASP A 682 21.17 0.17 -43.54
CA ASP A 682 21.10 -0.95 -44.45
C ASP A 682 20.53 -2.19 -43.72
N GLY A 683 19.28 -2.55 -44.03
CA GLY A 683 18.65 -3.76 -43.43
C GLY A 683 17.14 -3.71 -43.32
N LEU A 684 16.54 -4.89 -43.06
CA LEU A 684 15.09 -5.08 -42.95
C LEU A 684 14.45 -4.40 -41.71
N GLY A 685 15.27 -3.88 -40.75
CA GLY A 685 14.79 -3.29 -39.51
C GLY A 685 14.02 -4.25 -38.60
N LEU A 686 13.44 -3.73 -37.51
CA LEU A 686 12.66 -4.50 -36.52
C LEU A 686 11.17 -4.39 -36.79
N SER A 687 10.42 -5.43 -36.46
CA SER A 687 8.96 -5.37 -36.32
C SER A 687 8.58 -4.72 -34.99
N LEU A 688 7.34 -4.24 -34.87
CA LEU A 688 6.87 -3.65 -33.60
C LEU A 688 6.91 -4.64 -32.40
N PRO A 689 6.50 -5.92 -32.54
CA PRO A 689 6.68 -6.93 -31.49
C PRO A 689 8.14 -7.11 -31.06
N GLU A 690 9.08 -7.18 -32.03
CA GLU A 690 10.52 -7.31 -31.72
C GLU A 690 11.04 -6.06 -30.97
N LEU A 691 10.66 -4.87 -31.40
CA LEU A 691 11.04 -3.62 -30.71
C LEU A 691 10.46 -3.54 -29.29
N MET A 692 9.21 -4.00 -29.10
CA MET A 692 8.57 -4.03 -27.78
C MET A 692 9.22 -5.04 -26.82
N ALA A 693 9.94 -6.03 -27.32
CA ALA A 693 10.69 -7.00 -26.51
C ALA A 693 12.06 -6.47 -26.05
N LEU A 694 12.54 -5.37 -26.63
CA LEU A 694 13.80 -4.75 -26.24
C LEU A 694 13.64 -3.94 -24.95
N SER A 695 14.74 -3.82 -24.19
CA SER A 695 14.85 -2.85 -23.11
C SER A 695 14.84 -1.42 -23.66
N VAL A 696 14.61 -0.44 -22.81
CA VAL A 696 14.67 1.00 -23.16
C VAL A 696 16.03 1.33 -23.79
N ASP A 697 17.13 0.84 -23.20
CA ASP A 697 18.49 1.09 -23.67
C ASP A 697 18.76 0.47 -25.04
N GLU A 698 18.32 -0.77 -25.25
CA GLU A 698 18.44 -1.46 -26.53
C GLU A 698 17.54 -0.82 -27.61
N ALA A 699 16.38 -0.28 -27.23
CA ALA A 699 15.46 0.34 -28.17
C ALA A 699 15.88 1.76 -28.61
N LEU A 700 16.64 2.49 -27.79
CA LEU A 700 17.10 3.87 -28.09
C LEU A 700 17.76 4.03 -29.45
N PRO A 701 18.73 3.20 -29.89
CA PRO A 701 19.32 3.28 -31.19
C PRO A 701 18.28 3.13 -32.32
N HIS A 702 17.29 2.23 -32.15
CA HIS A 702 16.28 1.91 -33.17
C HIS A 702 15.19 2.97 -33.34
N VAL A 703 15.17 4.01 -32.50
CA VAL A 703 14.24 5.15 -32.59
C VAL A 703 14.98 6.48 -32.78
N ALA A 704 16.23 6.48 -33.16
CA ALA A 704 17.07 7.67 -33.27
C ALA A 704 16.45 8.76 -34.17
N ASP A 705 15.76 8.36 -35.25
CA ASP A 705 15.05 9.23 -36.19
C ASP A 705 13.64 9.64 -35.73
N LEU A 706 13.12 9.07 -34.64
CA LEU A 706 11.80 9.39 -34.04
C LEU A 706 11.96 10.32 -32.84
N LYS A 707 12.15 11.62 -33.06
CA LYS A 707 12.48 12.62 -32.05
C LYS A 707 11.69 12.44 -30.76
N ARG A 708 10.34 12.34 -30.82
CA ARG A 708 9.47 12.23 -29.63
C ARG A 708 9.67 10.92 -28.87
N ALA A 709 9.75 9.79 -29.58
CA ALA A 709 10.00 8.49 -28.97
C ALA A 709 11.37 8.47 -28.29
N ARG A 710 12.41 8.98 -28.99
CA ARG A 710 13.76 9.07 -28.45
C ARG A 710 13.83 9.92 -27.18
N GLU A 711 13.23 11.11 -27.15
CA GLU A 711 13.20 11.98 -25.98
C GLU A 711 12.56 11.29 -24.76
N LYS A 712 11.46 10.57 -24.97
CA LYS A 712 10.79 9.81 -23.92
C LYS A 712 11.63 8.63 -23.40
N LEU A 713 12.24 7.86 -24.31
CA LEU A 713 13.12 6.75 -23.93
C LEU A 713 14.40 7.27 -23.24
N GLN A 714 14.96 8.40 -23.68
CA GLN A 714 16.08 9.04 -23.01
C GLN A 714 15.73 9.46 -21.59
N THR A 715 14.51 9.99 -21.38
CA THR A 715 14.03 10.31 -20.03
C THR A 715 13.96 9.06 -19.15
N LEU A 716 13.49 7.92 -19.68
CA LEU A 716 13.48 6.65 -18.93
C LEU A 716 14.90 6.17 -18.60
N HIS A 717 15.82 6.24 -19.56
CA HIS A 717 17.23 5.93 -19.35
C HIS A 717 17.82 6.79 -18.21
N ASP A 718 17.63 8.11 -18.28
CA ASP A 718 18.14 9.08 -17.31
C ASP A 718 17.57 8.88 -15.89
N LEU A 719 16.41 8.26 -15.79
CA LEU A 719 15.75 7.86 -14.53
C LEU A 719 16.24 6.48 -14.02
N GLY A 720 17.24 5.87 -14.67
CA GLY A 720 17.73 4.55 -14.32
C GLY A 720 16.73 3.41 -14.60
N LEU A 721 15.83 3.61 -15.59
CA LEU A 721 14.86 2.60 -16.05
C LEU A 721 15.26 1.98 -17.40
N GLY A 722 16.52 2.16 -17.82
CA GLY A 722 17.05 1.71 -19.10
C GLY A 722 16.94 0.19 -19.34
N TYR A 723 16.93 -0.58 -18.27
CA TYR A 723 16.82 -2.04 -18.29
C TYR A 723 15.39 -2.57 -18.49
N LEU A 724 14.35 -1.78 -18.25
CA LEU A 724 12.95 -2.21 -18.40
C LEU A 724 12.64 -2.48 -19.87
N THR A 725 11.92 -3.56 -20.14
CA THR A 725 11.45 -3.83 -21.50
C THR A 725 10.25 -2.95 -21.85
N LEU A 726 10.16 -2.51 -23.11
CA LEU A 726 9.05 -1.66 -23.57
C LEU A 726 7.69 -2.34 -23.39
N GLY A 727 7.66 -3.67 -23.56
CA GLY A 727 6.46 -4.51 -23.43
C GLY A 727 6.13 -4.96 -22.02
N GLU A 728 6.96 -4.63 -21.02
CA GLU A 728 6.75 -5.05 -19.65
C GLU A 728 5.45 -4.48 -19.05
N ALA A 729 4.67 -5.34 -18.41
CA ALA A 729 3.39 -4.94 -17.84
C ALA A 729 3.60 -4.05 -16.61
N THR A 730 2.92 -2.91 -16.55
CA THR A 730 3.08 -1.96 -15.42
C THR A 730 2.72 -2.53 -14.03
N PRO A 731 1.79 -3.50 -13.88
CA PRO A 731 1.55 -4.15 -12.58
C PRO A 731 2.72 -5.01 -12.07
N ALA A 732 3.65 -5.41 -12.95
CA ALA A 732 4.83 -6.21 -12.59
C ALA A 732 5.97 -5.37 -12.01
N LEU A 733 5.90 -4.04 -12.17
CA LEU A 733 6.94 -3.12 -11.72
C LEU A 733 7.03 -3.04 -10.19
N SER A 734 8.23 -2.91 -9.67
CA SER A 734 8.49 -2.58 -8.27
C SER A 734 7.94 -1.18 -7.90
N GLY A 735 7.87 -0.85 -6.61
CA GLY A 735 7.39 0.47 -6.16
C GLY A 735 8.20 1.62 -6.71
N GLY A 736 9.51 1.54 -6.60
CA GLY A 736 10.42 2.57 -7.11
C GLY A 736 10.41 2.69 -8.63
N GLU A 737 10.31 1.58 -9.38
CA GLU A 737 10.16 1.60 -10.84
C GLU A 737 8.87 2.29 -11.27
N ALA A 738 7.75 1.98 -10.59
CA ALA A 738 6.46 2.62 -10.85
C ALA A 738 6.51 4.13 -10.59
N GLN A 739 7.13 4.57 -9.49
CA GLN A 739 7.30 6.00 -9.17
C GLN A 739 8.14 6.71 -10.24
N ARG A 740 9.30 6.14 -10.61
CA ARG A 740 10.16 6.72 -11.64
C ARG A 740 9.48 6.76 -13.01
N LEU A 741 8.65 5.77 -13.33
CA LEU A 741 7.84 5.74 -14.55
C LEU A 741 6.75 6.81 -14.55
N LYS A 742 6.09 7.07 -13.40
CA LYS A 742 5.15 8.20 -13.22
C LYS A 742 5.87 9.53 -13.44
N LEU A 743 7.04 9.70 -12.84
CA LEU A 743 7.84 10.90 -13.01
C LEU A 743 8.21 11.13 -14.48
N ALA A 744 8.66 10.08 -15.20
CA ALA A 744 8.97 10.17 -16.61
C ALA A 744 7.82 10.72 -17.46
N SER A 745 6.58 10.35 -17.13
CA SER A 745 5.39 10.81 -17.84
C SER A 745 5.07 12.30 -17.61
N GLU A 746 5.53 12.88 -16.51
CA GLU A 746 5.30 14.28 -16.14
C GLU A 746 6.45 15.22 -16.60
N MET A 747 7.66 14.70 -16.82
CA MET A 747 8.85 15.51 -17.20
C MET A 747 8.72 16.21 -18.56
N GLY A 748 7.79 15.79 -19.42
CA GLY A 748 7.55 16.43 -20.72
C GLY A 748 6.74 17.73 -20.72
N ARG A 749 6.34 18.22 -19.54
CA ARG A 749 5.51 19.43 -19.35
C ARG A 749 6.37 20.59 -18.79
N GLY A 750 5.93 21.84 -18.93
CA GLY A 750 6.60 22.98 -18.28
C GLY A 750 6.68 22.78 -16.75
N GLN A 751 7.85 23.00 -16.17
CA GLN A 751 8.11 22.69 -14.74
C GLN A 751 8.07 23.93 -13.85
N ALA A 752 8.15 25.13 -14.44
CA ALA A 752 8.09 26.37 -13.68
C ALA A 752 6.80 26.47 -12.85
N ASP A 753 6.92 26.87 -11.59
CA ASP A 753 5.83 26.97 -10.62
C ASP A 753 5.05 25.65 -10.35
N ALA A 754 5.63 24.49 -10.69
CA ALA A 754 5.09 23.19 -10.32
C ALA A 754 5.67 22.71 -8.98
N VAL A 755 4.83 22.05 -8.17
CA VAL A 755 5.27 21.30 -7.00
C VAL A 755 5.19 19.81 -7.33
N PHE A 756 6.31 19.11 -7.15
CA PHE A 756 6.39 17.66 -7.21
C PHE A 756 6.48 17.10 -5.81
N VAL A 757 5.61 16.18 -5.47
CA VAL A 757 5.59 15.53 -4.17
C VAL A 757 5.86 14.04 -4.34
N PHE A 758 6.84 13.53 -3.63
CA PHE A 758 7.25 12.13 -3.64
C PHE A 758 7.10 11.50 -2.26
N ASP A 759 6.61 10.26 -2.25
CA ASP A 759 6.46 9.47 -1.03
C ASP A 759 7.47 8.30 -1.07
N GLU A 760 8.52 8.40 -0.25
CA GLU A 760 9.61 7.43 -0.09
C GLU A 760 10.21 6.93 -1.43
N PRO A 761 10.71 7.81 -2.30
CA PRO A 761 11.20 7.43 -3.64
C PRO A 761 12.51 6.64 -3.65
N THR A 762 13.24 6.58 -2.54
CA THR A 762 14.48 5.81 -2.41
C THR A 762 14.26 4.34 -2.06
N ILE A 763 13.00 3.93 -1.82
CA ILE A 763 12.67 2.53 -1.53
C ILE A 763 13.26 1.58 -2.58
N GLY A 764 14.03 0.60 -2.11
CA GLY A 764 14.61 -0.44 -2.97
C GLY A 764 15.74 0.05 -3.87
N LEU A 765 16.31 1.23 -3.60
CA LEU A 765 17.42 1.78 -4.38
C LEU A 765 18.78 1.50 -3.73
N HIS A 766 19.70 1.03 -4.54
CA HIS A 766 21.11 1.00 -4.18
C HIS A 766 21.63 2.45 -4.06
N PRO A 767 22.64 2.76 -3.19
CA PRO A 767 23.20 4.11 -3.05
C PRO A 767 23.56 4.80 -4.38
N ARG A 768 24.05 4.05 -5.36
CA ARG A 768 24.33 4.55 -6.72
C ARG A 768 23.06 4.99 -7.46
N ASP A 769 21.93 4.29 -7.25
CA ASP A 769 20.66 4.65 -7.86
C ASP A 769 20.06 5.89 -7.18
N VAL A 770 20.35 6.10 -5.87
CA VAL A 770 20.01 7.33 -5.13
C VAL A 770 20.74 8.53 -5.72
N GLU A 771 22.03 8.41 -6.06
CA GLU A 771 22.80 9.46 -6.79
C GLU A 771 22.10 9.86 -8.10
N THR A 772 21.66 8.87 -8.88
CA THR A 772 20.94 9.09 -10.14
C THR A 772 19.63 9.84 -9.89
N LEU A 773 18.87 9.47 -8.88
CA LEU A 773 17.60 10.10 -8.50
C LEU A 773 17.81 11.55 -8.05
N LEU A 774 18.83 11.83 -7.22
CA LEU A 774 19.18 13.18 -6.81
C LEU A 774 19.52 14.06 -8.01
N GLY A 775 20.25 13.53 -9.00
CA GLY A 775 20.52 14.23 -10.26
C GLY A 775 19.25 14.59 -11.06
N VAL A 776 18.22 13.72 -11.00
CA VAL A 776 16.92 14.03 -11.62
C VAL A 776 16.19 15.12 -10.87
N PHE A 777 16.18 15.08 -9.54
CA PHE A 777 15.56 16.13 -8.72
C PHE A 777 16.25 17.47 -8.90
N GLN A 778 17.58 17.47 -9.01
CA GLN A 778 18.32 18.70 -9.33
C GLN A 778 17.85 19.31 -10.67
N ARG A 779 17.66 18.49 -11.71
CA ARG A 779 17.15 18.98 -13.01
C ARG A 779 15.74 19.58 -12.90
N LEU A 780 14.85 19.02 -12.06
CA LEU A 780 13.53 19.60 -11.81
C LEU A 780 13.64 20.95 -11.11
N VAL A 781 14.49 21.06 -10.09
CA VAL A 781 14.77 22.31 -9.35
C VAL A 781 15.36 23.38 -10.28
N ASP A 782 16.33 23.00 -11.14
CA ASP A 782 16.93 23.91 -12.14
C ASP A 782 15.92 24.42 -13.17
N GLN A 783 14.82 23.69 -13.41
CA GLN A 783 13.72 24.11 -14.27
C GLN A 783 12.63 24.92 -13.54
N GLY A 784 12.86 25.28 -12.27
CA GLY A 784 11.98 26.10 -11.44
C GLY A 784 10.90 25.33 -10.67
N ALA A 785 10.97 23.99 -10.61
CA ALA A 785 10.06 23.20 -9.80
C ALA A 785 10.44 23.21 -8.32
N THR A 786 9.45 23.12 -7.45
CA THR A 786 9.66 22.78 -6.02
C THR A 786 9.49 21.28 -5.87
N VAL A 787 10.44 20.61 -5.22
CA VAL A 787 10.40 19.17 -4.99
C VAL A 787 10.28 18.90 -3.50
N VAL A 788 9.18 18.28 -3.08
CA VAL A 788 8.91 17.90 -1.68
C VAL A 788 8.93 16.39 -1.59
N VAL A 789 9.76 15.83 -0.71
CA VAL A 789 9.96 14.39 -0.59
C VAL A 789 9.75 13.95 0.85
N VAL A 790 8.86 12.99 1.07
CA VAL A 790 8.77 12.28 2.36
C VAL A 790 9.83 11.20 2.34
N GLU A 791 10.79 11.24 3.27
CA GLU A 791 11.94 10.35 3.23
C GLU A 791 12.50 9.93 4.60
N HIS A 792 13.17 8.77 4.60
CA HIS A 792 13.91 8.20 5.74
C HIS A 792 15.37 7.92 5.44
N ASP A 793 15.75 7.90 4.16
CA ASP A 793 17.13 7.70 3.72
C ASP A 793 18.01 8.89 4.14
N LEU A 794 19.07 8.61 4.91
CA LEU A 794 19.91 9.66 5.47
C LEU A 794 20.77 10.34 4.41
N ASP A 795 21.23 9.59 3.42
CA ASP A 795 22.03 10.15 2.31
C ASP A 795 21.18 11.10 1.47
N PHE A 796 19.90 10.75 1.25
CA PHE A 796 18.96 11.63 0.59
C PHE A 796 18.66 12.89 1.41
N ILE A 797 18.35 12.74 2.70
CA ILE A 797 18.01 13.85 3.60
C ILE A 797 19.19 14.82 3.71
N ALA A 798 20.42 14.30 3.81
CA ALA A 798 21.65 15.11 3.83
C ALA A 798 21.86 15.92 2.54
N ASN A 799 21.24 15.53 1.44
CA ASN A 799 21.29 16.20 0.15
C ASN A 799 20.11 17.16 -0.12
N ALA A 800 19.14 17.29 0.80
CA ALA A 800 18.06 18.26 0.67
C ALA A 800 18.56 19.71 0.90
N ASP A 801 17.92 20.70 0.30
CA ASP A 801 18.14 22.10 0.62
C ASP A 801 17.52 22.47 1.96
N TRP A 802 16.32 21.92 2.24
CA TRP A 802 15.55 22.19 3.44
C TRP A 802 14.96 20.89 3.99
N VAL A 803 14.98 20.73 5.29
CA VAL A 803 14.43 19.57 6.00
C VAL A 803 13.34 20.03 6.96
N ILE A 804 12.21 19.34 6.97
CA ILE A 804 11.14 19.48 7.96
C ILE A 804 11.08 18.15 8.73
N ASP A 805 11.50 18.15 10.00
CA ASP A 805 11.50 16.95 10.84
C ASP A 805 10.27 16.91 11.73
N MET A 806 9.48 15.83 11.57
CA MET A 806 8.24 15.58 12.31
C MET A 806 8.50 14.64 13.49
N GLY A 807 7.97 14.98 14.67
CA GLY A 807 8.18 14.13 15.83
C GLY A 807 7.58 14.71 17.11
N PRO A 808 8.24 14.43 18.27
CA PRO A 808 9.46 13.62 18.45
C PRO A 808 9.22 12.10 18.41
N GLY A 809 7.96 11.63 18.53
CA GLY A 809 7.55 10.24 18.51
C GLY A 809 6.50 9.95 17.44
N GLY A 810 5.92 8.74 17.49
CA GLY A 810 4.75 8.37 16.71
C GLY A 810 3.44 8.60 17.46
N GLY A 811 2.30 8.64 16.75
CA GLY A 811 0.98 8.78 17.36
C GLY A 811 0.80 10.08 18.12
N GLU A 812 0.24 10.03 19.33
CA GLU A 812 -0.01 11.21 20.16
C GLU A 812 1.26 11.93 20.64
N ALA A 813 2.38 11.21 20.76
CA ALA A 813 3.68 11.79 21.07
C ALA A 813 4.30 12.55 19.88
N GLY A 814 3.75 12.38 18.68
CA GLY A 814 4.19 13.02 17.44
C GLY A 814 3.34 14.21 17.03
N GLY A 815 3.22 14.41 15.72
CA GLY A 815 2.33 15.37 15.08
C GLY A 815 2.77 16.83 15.19
N ARG A 816 4.06 17.08 15.44
CA ARG A 816 4.65 18.41 15.53
C ARG A 816 5.86 18.53 14.62
N VAL A 817 6.12 19.74 14.12
CA VAL A 817 7.42 20.06 13.54
C VAL A 817 8.40 20.26 14.68
N VAL A 818 9.41 19.40 14.77
CA VAL A 818 10.44 19.40 15.84
C VAL A 818 11.61 20.30 15.44
N ALA A 819 12.00 20.21 14.17
CA ALA A 819 13.07 21.02 13.60
C ALA A 819 12.76 21.32 12.13
N CYS A 820 13.15 22.49 11.67
CA CYS A 820 13.16 22.86 10.26
C CYS A 820 14.41 23.68 9.95
N GLY A 821 15.03 23.46 8.81
CA GLY A 821 16.26 24.12 8.43
C GLY A 821 17.06 23.33 7.40
N THR A 822 18.32 23.74 7.20
CA THR A 822 19.27 22.92 6.42
C THR A 822 19.57 21.60 7.16
N PRO A 823 20.03 20.55 6.47
CA PRO A 823 20.40 19.30 7.13
C PRO A 823 21.32 19.49 8.35
N GLU A 824 22.28 20.43 8.28
CA GLU A 824 23.19 20.73 9.38
C GLU A 824 22.48 21.39 10.57
N GLN A 825 21.49 22.25 10.32
CA GLN A 825 20.69 22.87 11.38
C GLN A 825 19.81 21.84 12.08
N VAL A 826 19.24 20.89 11.32
CA VAL A 826 18.46 19.78 11.88
C VAL A 826 19.35 18.81 12.65
N ALA A 827 20.55 18.49 12.15
CA ALA A 827 21.55 17.68 12.86
C ALA A 827 21.97 18.31 14.21
N ALA A 828 22.07 19.63 14.26
CA ALA A 828 22.40 20.37 15.49
C ALA A 828 21.21 20.47 16.48
N CYS A 829 19.98 20.10 16.10
CA CYS A 829 18.80 20.19 16.95
C CYS A 829 18.71 19.00 17.93
N PRO A 830 18.85 19.16 19.26
CA PRO A 830 18.84 18.05 20.22
C PRO A 830 17.49 17.30 20.27
N GLN A 831 16.40 17.95 19.86
CA GLN A 831 15.05 17.40 19.88
C GLN A 831 14.75 16.55 18.64
N SER A 832 15.53 16.73 17.56
CA SER A 832 15.39 15.96 16.33
C SER A 832 15.93 14.55 16.53
N VAL A 833 15.06 13.56 16.34
CA VAL A 833 15.49 12.16 16.33
C VAL A 833 16.27 11.85 15.05
N THR A 834 15.81 12.34 13.90
CA THR A 834 16.50 12.21 12.62
C THR A 834 17.87 12.89 12.63
N GLY A 835 17.95 14.08 13.22
CA GLY A 835 19.18 14.85 13.32
C GLY A 835 20.34 14.10 13.98
N ARG A 836 20.06 13.22 14.94
CA ARG A 836 21.10 12.39 15.61
C ARG A 836 21.81 11.42 14.65
N TYR A 837 21.21 11.11 13.52
CA TYR A 837 21.74 10.18 12.51
C TYR A 837 22.31 10.89 11.29
N LEU A 838 22.10 12.22 11.17
CA LEU A 838 22.65 13.04 10.07
C LEU A 838 24.08 13.57 10.36
N GLY A 839 24.52 13.47 11.61
CA GLY A 839 25.81 13.98 12.07
C GLY A 839 27.01 13.05 11.84
#